data_d3c532197e38511f368696b23cfedded
#
_entry.id   d3c532197e38511f368696b23cfedded
#
_cell.length_a   1.000
_cell.length_b   1.000
_cell.length_c   1.000
_cell.angle_alpha   90.00
_cell.angle_beta   90.00
_cell.angle_gamma   90.00
#
_symmetry.space_group_name_H-M   'P 1'
#
loop_
_entity.id
_entity.type
_entity.pdbx_description
1 polymer ?
#
loop_
_entity_poly.entity_id
_entity_poly.type
_entity_poly.pdbx_seq_one_letter_code
_entity_poly.pdbx_strand_id
1 'polypeptide(L)'
;MAPPHRRRAAVAVRALVALTALLCATGLAPAATSGPAARAAVAEVPPPTATTSVVTVRTGGDRTADAEVGPLAGVTLGLFADEGATDPVDPDWGVCVSDADGDCSFTVPGTGPDGPNEGAVYTVRQIAAPSGWYTNPELRTGPGSGSGSLSPAYAFPTPELEGGQTYSSTSDFMYSTEYRESPFTASTGIWQQSRNNPPLNGACGIDVALVLDLSASVGSALPQLKDAADQFTDALAGTPSRLSLFSFDRNSPSTGTENHPEPTSVSTQAGADAFKSLYADWDLGSGTNWDQGLYAVAKAPTRYDLTVVLTDGNPTRFSKPIEGDGSRTHFADTEGGIFAANAVKAQGTRVVAVGVGRGVEGVSGLNLRAISGPEAFTGDNPETADYYQTTDFTAAGAALNQLALSNCAGTVSVIKQIVPESNTGEDVSGSRNAGPGWEFTASSTEPLGGLPDTRATDDDGTGGVTFEPEFPPTTGEAPVTVEETQQPNHTLVTQGGANAVCVNLDDGASVPVTNSGPTGFTVDLARQGGVSCTVYNRPDPSQDELADLTVDKRWIVDGTSYDEGDQPGGNEATLTLTGPGGAGATPQPWGTTRAGYQLGDTATVDEEVTPGPGCRLVSREVTEINGDPATDDLPFEARLTREHTELTVTNTLTCRPDEVDLTVDKRWTIDGTPYAEGDQPDGYEATLTLTGPDGAAATPQPWGTPRTGYAPGDTATVDEETTLPDRCELTDSQVTEANGDPATGDLPFRATLDREHTRLTVTNTVTCDEEEDSARLRLVKKVVNRHGGTATPSDWQLTATGPDQLGGPGGAVGEVAPGTYQLAESDGPEGYDASGWSCVGENGPIPVTDEDEVTLAAGQRATCTVTNTDREGPGPSPSPTPTPTPSPTHTHGPGPGPGPGPGPGPGPGPGGELPDTGGPGATELLALAVGLTAAGALAALVTGARRRFRDRNGPATG
;
A
#
# COMPACT_ATOMS: atom_id res chain seq x y z
N MET A 1 18.92 79.47 14.61
CA MET A 1 17.54 79.98 14.37
C MET A 1 16.69 78.79 13.95
N ALA A 2 15.88 78.32 14.87
CA ALA A 2 14.82 77.40 14.63
C ALA A 2 13.57 78.13 14.15
N PRO A 3 12.43 77.46 13.93
CA PRO A 3 11.89 76.40 13.12
C PRO A 3 10.69 76.99 12.26
N PRO A 4 9.63 76.37 11.83
CA PRO A 4 8.90 75.24 12.34
C PRO A 4 8.03 74.43 11.32
N HIS A 5 7.45 73.28 11.83
CA HIS A 5 6.10 72.72 11.69
C HIS A 5 5.64 72.07 10.39
N ARG A 6 5.39 70.78 10.49
CA ARG A 6 4.14 70.06 10.84
C ARG A 6 3.08 69.95 9.74
N ARG A 7 2.71 68.67 9.53
CA ARG A 7 1.35 68.09 9.43
C ARG A 7 0.83 67.68 8.07
N ARG A 8 0.48 66.38 8.03
CA ARG A 8 -0.72 65.77 7.49
C ARG A 8 -1.01 65.89 6.02
N ALA A 9 -1.11 64.72 5.37
CA ALA A 9 -2.36 64.28 4.81
C ALA A 9 -2.20 62.89 4.22
N ALA A 10 -2.84 61.95 4.88
CA ALA A 10 -3.45 60.81 4.20
C ALA A 10 -4.60 61.34 3.36
N VAL A 11 -4.99 60.56 2.34
CA VAL A 11 -6.09 60.73 1.40
C VAL A 11 -5.68 61.28 0.02
N ALA A 12 -5.64 60.36 -0.91
CA ALA A 12 -5.96 60.44 -2.31
C ALA A 12 -5.06 59.57 -3.18
N VAL A 13 -5.28 58.23 -3.14
CA VAL A 13 -4.95 57.34 -4.26
C VAL A 13 -6.20 56.54 -4.58
N ARG A 14 -7.17 57.23 -5.17
CA ARG A 14 -8.22 56.63 -5.97
C ARG A 14 -8.60 57.66 -7.05
N ALA A 15 -7.91 57.61 -8.16
CA ALA A 15 -8.31 58.12 -9.47
C ALA A 15 -7.06 58.35 -10.31
N LEU A 16 -6.49 57.30 -10.91
CA LEU A 16 -5.71 57.39 -12.15
C LEU A 16 -5.49 55.96 -12.72
N VAL A 17 -6.57 55.30 -13.07
CA VAL A 17 -6.55 54.17 -13.98
C VAL A 17 -7.72 54.33 -14.95
N ALA A 18 -7.60 55.25 -15.83
CA ALA A 18 -8.38 55.34 -17.05
C ALA A 18 -7.78 56.46 -17.92
N LEU A 19 -6.68 56.16 -18.62
CA LEU A 19 -6.36 56.75 -19.92
C LEU A 19 -4.89 56.43 -20.28
N THR A 20 -4.63 55.20 -20.72
CA THR A 20 -3.54 54.87 -21.69
C THR A 20 -3.74 53.43 -22.17
N ALA A 21 -4.77 53.26 -22.94
CA ALA A 21 -4.97 52.11 -23.77
C ALA A 21 -5.12 52.60 -25.21
N LEU A 22 -4.00 52.92 -25.81
CA LEU A 22 -3.89 52.85 -27.27
C LEU A 22 -2.41 52.94 -27.68
N LEU A 23 -1.96 51.98 -28.50
CA LEU A 23 -0.66 51.84 -29.15
C LEU A 23 0.39 51.02 -28.39
N CYS A 24 0.32 49.69 -28.57
CA CYS A 24 1.40 48.86 -29.10
C CYS A 24 0.82 47.47 -29.43
N ALA A 25 0.37 47.31 -30.67
CA ALA A 25 0.11 46.00 -31.25
C ALA A 25 1.44 45.42 -31.74
N THR A 26 2.04 44.51 -31.00
CA THR A 26 2.98 43.47 -31.50
C THR A 26 2.99 42.33 -30.51
N GLY A 27 2.43 41.18 -30.90
CA GLY A 27 2.89 39.83 -30.65
C GLY A 27 3.03 39.38 -29.20
N LEU A 28 1.92 39.11 -28.52
CA LEU A 28 1.93 38.18 -27.40
C LEU A 28 0.89 37.10 -27.70
N ALA A 29 1.37 35.88 -27.89
CA ALA A 29 0.52 34.69 -27.90
C ALA A 29 -0.25 34.62 -26.58
N PRO A 30 -1.53 34.25 -26.57
CA PRO A 30 -2.26 34.07 -25.33
C PRO A 30 -1.63 32.95 -24.55
N ALA A 31 -1.18 33.22 -23.35
CA ALA A 31 -0.92 32.19 -22.35
C ALA A 31 -2.23 31.41 -22.18
N ALA A 32 -2.21 30.15 -22.55
CA ALA A 32 -3.29 29.24 -22.27
C ALA A 32 -3.45 29.19 -20.74
N THR A 33 -4.51 29.81 -20.24
CA THR A 33 -5.00 29.51 -18.91
C THR A 33 -5.40 28.03 -18.94
N SER A 34 -4.64 27.18 -18.26
CA SER A 34 -5.08 25.83 -17.96
C SER A 34 -6.38 25.95 -17.16
N GLY A 35 -7.49 25.81 -17.86
CA GLY A 35 -8.78 25.57 -17.21
C GLY A 35 -8.66 24.30 -16.35
N PRO A 36 -9.48 24.14 -15.33
CA PRO A 36 -9.50 22.90 -14.57
C PRO A 36 -9.67 21.76 -15.57
N ALA A 37 -8.77 20.77 -15.49
CA ALA A 37 -8.87 19.57 -16.31
C ALA A 37 -10.31 19.05 -16.18
N ALA A 38 -10.99 18.90 -17.30
CA ALA A 38 -12.34 18.34 -17.31
C ALA A 38 -12.21 16.97 -16.63
N ARG A 39 -12.87 16.81 -15.50
CA ARG A 39 -12.97 15.53 -14.82
C ARG A 39 -13.63 14.59 -15.82
N ALA A 40 -12.99 13.48 -16.17
CA ALA A 40 -13.60 12.46 -17.00
C ALA A 40 -14.98 12.13 -16.39
N ALA A 41 -15.99 12.04 -17.22
CA ALA A 41 -17.32 11.70 -16.75
C ALA A 41 -17.32 10.21 -16.39
N VAL A 42 -17.98 9.85 -15.31
CA VAL A 42 -18.33 8.47 -15.01
C VAL A 42 -19.33 8.03 -16.07
N ALA A 43 -19.00 7.02 -16.84
CA ALA A 43 -19.90 6.38 -17.78
C ALA A 43 -20.29 5.01 -17.21
N GLU A 44 -21.56 4.77 -17.03
CA GLU A 44 -22.06 3.45 -16.64
C GLU A 44 -21.60 2.39 -17.66
N VAL A 45 -21.17 1.21 -17.22
CA VAL A 45 -20.82 0.10 -18.09
C VAL A 45 -22.00 -0.17 -19.03
N PRO A 46 -21.82 -0.14 -20.37
CA PRO A 46 -22.94 -0.29 -21.31
C PRO A 46 -23.66 -1.62 -21.11
N PRO A 47 -24.98 -1.67 -21.05
CA PRO A 47 -25.68 -2.94 -20.98
C PRO A 47 -25.52 -3.71 -22.30
N PRO A 48 -25.27 -5.02 -22.25
CA PRO A 48 -25.22 -5.85 -23.43
C PRO A 48 -26.62 -6.02 -24.06
N THR A 49 -26.67 -6.41 -25.33
CA THR A 49 -27.91 -6.73 -26.03
C THR A 49 -27.86 -8.15 -26.58
N ALA A 50 -28.96 -8.72 -27.01
CA ALA A 50 -28.97 -10.06 -27.58
C ALA A 50 -27.98 -10.27 -28.76
N THR A 51 -27.47 -9.21 -29.35
CA THR A 51 -26.51 -9.24 -30.47
C THR A 51 -25.16 -8.60 -30.13
N THR A 52 -24.98 -8.12 -28.92
CA THR A 52 -23.73 -7.53 -28.48
C THR A 52 -23.33 -8.12 -27.13
N SER A 53 -22.04 -8.27 -26.89
CA SER A 53 -21.45 -8.48 -25.57
C SER A 53 -20.66 -7.24 -25.14
N VAL A 54 -20.46 -7.11 -23.83
CA VAL A 54 -19.62 -6.07 -23.25
C VAL A 54 -18.42 -6.73 -22.57
N VAL A 55 -17.23 -6.26 -22.88
CA VAL A 55 -16.01 -6.62 -22.17
C VAL A 55 -15.58 -5.38 -21.42
N THR A 56 -15.57 -5.43 -20.08
CA THR A 56 -15.15 -4.30 -19.23
C THR A 56 -13.89 -4.63 -18.47
N VAL A 57 -12.96 -3.69 -18.47
CA VAL A 57 -11.66 -3.81 -17.79
C VAL A 57 -11.57 -2.71 -16.75
N ARG A 58 -11.40 -3.12 -15.52
CA ARG A 58 -11.13 -2.18 -14.43
C ARG A 58 -9.68 -1.77 -14.45
N THR A 59 -9.42 -0.46 -14.53
CA THR A 59 -8.06 0.09 -14.50
C THR A 59 -7.79 0.74 -13.15
N GLY A 60 -6.61 0.50 -12.59
CA GLY A 60 -6.20 0.99 -11.28
C GLY A 60 -4.96 1.86 -11.33
N GLY A 61 -4.91 2.84 -10.44
CA GLY A 61 -3.78 3.76 -10.28
C GLY A 61 -3.04 3.57 -8.96
N ASP A 62 -3.42 4.32 -7.96
CA ASP A 62 -2.76 4.36 -6.67
C ASP A 62 -3.43 3.41 -5.67
N ARG A 63 -2.66 2.79 -4.77
CA ARG A 63 -3.19 2.09 -3.60
C ARG A 63 -3.88 3.11 -2.68
N THR A 64 -5.12 2.87 -2.29
CA THR A 64 -5.91 3.78 -1.45
C THR A 64 -6.21 3.23 -0.06
N ALA A 65 -6.23 1.90 0.08
CA ALA A 65 -6.31 1.19 1.37
C ALA A 65 -5.55 -0.14 1.27
N ASP A 66 -5.46 -0.89 2.36
CA ASP A 66 -4.64 -2.12 2.47
C ASP A 66 -4.94 -3.17 1.37
N ALA A 67 -6.17 -3.20 0.84
CA ALA A 67 -6.58 -4.06 -0.27
C ALA A 67 -7.24 -3.30 -1.43
N GLU A 68 -7.36 -1.97 -1.36
CA GLU A 68 -8.10 -1.18 -2.33
C GLU A 68 -7.16 -0.41 -3.27
N VAL A 69 -7.59 -0.29 -4.52
CA VAL A 69 -6.90 0.46 -5.57
C VAL A 69 -7.85 1.50 -6.14
N GLY A 70 -7.42 2.75 -6.15
CA GLY A 70 -8.18 3.83 -6.75
C GLY A 70 -8.28 3.68 -8.26
N PRO A 71 -9.39 4.12 -8.88
CA PRO A 71 -9.59 4.06 -10.32
C PRO A 71 -8.60 4.95 -11.08
N LEU A 72 -8.26 4.57 -12.31
CA LEU A 72 -7.43 5.36 -13.19
C LEU A 72 -8.11 5.62 -14.53
N ALA A 73 -8.45 6.89 -14.79
CA ALA A 73 -9.01 7.32 -16.04
C ALA A 73 -7.95 7.53 -17.14
N GLY A 74 -8.36 7.39 -18.41
CA GLY A 74 -7.54 7.73 -19.57
C GLY A 74 -6.60 6.62 -20.05
N VAL A 75 -6.67 5.43 -19.48
CA VAL A 75 -5.97 4.24 -19.99
C VAL A 75 -6.65 3.79 -21.28
N THR A 76 -5.89 3.69 -22.37
CA THR A 76 -6.40 3.20 -23.65
C THR A 76 -6.05 1.73 -23.82
N LEU A 77 -7.05 0.89 -23.90
CA LEU A 77 -6.94 -0.54 -24.14
C LEU A 77 -7.50 -0.90 -25.52
N GLY A 78 -7.10 -2.05 -26.05
CA GLY A 78 -7.58 -2.58 -27.31
C GLY A 78 -7.87 -4.07 -27.23
N LEU A 79 -8.83 -4.51 -28.05
CA LEU A 79 -9.07 -5.91 -28.36
C LEU A 79 -8.28 -6.27 -29.61
N PHE A 80 -7.46 -7.29 -29.50
CA PHE A 80 -6.62 -7.81 -30.57
C PHE A 80 -7.01 -9.24 -30.91
N ALA A 81 -6.82 -9.64 -32.17
CA ALA A 81 -7.16 -10.99 -32.62
C ALA A 81 -6.35 -12.08 -31.89
N ASP A 82 -5.11 -11.77 -31.56
CA ASP A 82 -4.19 -12.60 -30.77
C ASP A 82 -3.08 -11.72 -30.16
N GLU A 83 -2.16 -12.35 -29.41
CA GLU A 83 -1.00 -11.67 -28.83
C GLU A 83 -0.06 -11.01 -29.84
N GLY A 84 0.01 -11.53 -31.07
CA GLY A 84 0.92 -11.05 -32.11
C GLY A 84 0.31 -9.99 -33.05
N ALA A 85 -0.99 -9.74 -32.94
CA ALA A 85 -1.67 -8.75 -33.78
C ALA A 85 -1.15 -7.35 -33.50
N THR A 86 -0.92 -6.54 -34.55
CA THR A 86 -0.38 -5.16 -34.43
C THR A 86 -1.47 -4.13 -34.20
N ASP A 87 -2.65 -4.37 -34.76
CA ASP A 87 -3.76 -3.44 -34.75
C ASP A 87 -4.96 -4.02 -33.96
N PRO A 88 -5.75 -3.18 -33.30
CA PRO A 88 -7.01 -3.61 -32.73
C PRO A 88 -7.94 -4.21 -33.78
N VAL A 89 -8.79 -5.16 -33.38
CA VAL A 89 -9.70 -5.84 -34.31
C VAL A 89 -10.65 -4.91 -35.04
N ASP A 90 -10.93 -3.76 -34.46
CA ASP A 90 -11.78 -2.72 -35.05
C ASP A 90 -11.46 -1.37 -34.37
N PRO A 91 -11.33 -0.27 -35.13
CA PRO A 91 -11.03 1.03 -34.58
C PRO A 91 -12.20 1.67 -33.79
N ASP A 92 -13.42 1.28 -34.08
CA ASP A 92 -14.61 1.90 -33.48
C ASP A 92 -15.09 1.19 -32.20
N TRP A 93 -15.06 -0.15 -32.17
CA TRP A 93 -15.51 -0.92 -31.01
C TRP A 93 -14.40 -1.76 -30.35
N GLY A 94 -13.28 -1.94 -31.02
CA GLY A 94 -12.12 -2.67 -30.48
C GLY A 94 -11.16 -1.82 -29.68
N VAL A 95 -11.48 -0.57 -29.37
CA VAL A 95 -10.68 0.35 -28.54
C VAL A 95 -11.58 0.98 -27.49
N CYS A 96 -11.11 1.04 -26.26
CA CYS A 96 -11.75 1.80 -25.18
C CYS A 96 -10.76 2.70 -24.45
N VAL A 97 -11.29 3.70 -23.75
CA VAL A 97 -10.52 4.59 -22.86
C VAL A 97 -11.23 4.55 -21.51
N SER A 98 -10.49 4.23 -20.44
CA SER A 98 -11.07 4.19 -19.11
C SER A 98 -11.61 5.55 -18.66
N ASP A 99 -12.73 5.54 -17.99
CA ASP A 99 -13.42 6.70 -17.47
C ASP A 99 -13.01 7.07 -16.01
N ALA A 100 -13.79 7.88 -15.33
CA ALA A 100 -13.40 8.44 -14.03
C ALA A 100 -13.43 7.42 -12.88
N ASP A 101 -14.21 6.34 -13.00
CA ASP A 101 -14.26 5.23 -12.06
C ASP A 101 -13.38 4.05 -12.49
N GLY A 102 -12.64 4.22 -13.59
CA GLY A 102 -11.61 3.29 -14.05
C GLY A 102 -12.13 2.19 -14.97
N ASP A 103 -13.36 2.27 -15.42
CA ASP A 103 -13.91 1.27 -16.32
C ASP A 103 -13.58 1.58 -17.79
N CYS A 104 -13.04 0.59 -18.50
CA CYS A 104 -12.75 0.62 -19.93
C CYS A 104 -13.59 -0.47 -20.60
N SER A 105 -14.67 -0.08 -21.28
CA SER A 105 -15.67 -1.03 -21.77
C SER A 105 -15.70 -1.08 -23.29
N PHE A 106 -15.66 -2.30 -23.84
CA PHE A 106 -15.81 -2.58 -25.25
C PHE A 106 -17.22 -3.14 -25.50
N THR A 107 -17.99 -2.57 -26.39
CA THR A 107 -19.26 -3.14 -26.84
C THR A 107 -19.03 -3.88 -28.15
N VAL A 108 -18.83 -5.19 -28.07
CA VAL A 108 -18.51 -6.03 -29.22
C VAL A 108 -19.81 -6.39 -29.97
N PRO A 109 -19.98 -5.98 -31.23
CA PRO A 109 -21.16 -6.28 -32.01
C PRO A 109 -21.09 -7.71 -32.58
N GLY A 110 -22.24 -8.25 -32.99
CA GLY A 110 -22.31 -9.52 -33.69
C GLY A 110 -21.89 -10.74 -32.85
N THR A 111 -22.05 -10.70 -31.53
CA THR A 111 -21.79 -11.80 -30.61
C THR A 111 -23.05 -12.63 -30.32
N GLY A 112 -24.21 -12.25 -30.90
CA GLY A 112 -25.42 -13.08 -30.83
C GLY A 112 -25.37 -14.22 -31.81
N PRO A 113 -26.40 -15.11 -31.77
CA PRO A 113 -26.47 -16.30 -32.64
C PRO A 113 -26.25 -15.97 -34.12
N ASP A 114 -25.42 -16.76 -34.80
CA ASP A 114 -25.02 -16.56 -36.21
C ASP A 114 -24.27 -15.25 -36.49
N GLY A 115 -23.84 -14.54 -35.47
CA GLY A 115 -23.09 -13.31 -35.63
C GLY A 115 -21.58 -13.53 -35.92
N PRO A 116 -20.91 -12.61 -36.59
CA PRO A 116 -19.51 -12.76 -36.97
C PRO A 116 -18.54 -12.89 -35.80
N ASN A 117 -18.94 -12.43 -34.64
CA ASN A 117 -18.13 -12.46 -33.41
C ASN A 117 -18.73 -13.40 -32.34
N GLU A 118 -19.68 -14.27 -32.70
CA GLU A 118 -20.18 -15.30 -31.78
C GLU A 118 -19.06 -16.29 -31.44
N GLY A 119 -18.81 -16.49 -30.15
CA GLY A 119 -17.74 -17.35 -29.65
C GLY A 119 -16.31 -16.82 -29.93
N ALA A 120 -16.19 -15.58 -30.39
CA ALA A 120 -14.88 -14.99 -30.59
C ALA A 120 -14.13 -14.79 -29.27
N VAL A 121 -12.83 -15.02 -29.29
CA VAL A 121 -11.90 -14.72 -28.21
C VAL A 121 -10.94 -13.64 -28.70
N TYR A 122 -10.83 -12.57 -27.96
CA TYR A 122 -9.90 -11.48 -28.24
C TYR A 122 -8.90 -11.34 -27.11
N THR A 123 -7.73 -10.81 -27.43
CA THR A 123 -6.71 -10.50 -26.43
C THR A 123 -6.78 -9.02 -26.07
N VAL A 124 -7.03 -8.71 -24.81
CA VAL A 124 -6.95 -7.36 -24.29
C VAL A 124 -5.49 -6.97 -24.12
N ARG A 125 -5.08 -5.85 -24.70
CA ARG A 125 -3.75 -5.25 -24.52
C ARG A 125 -3.85 -3.74 -24.40
N GLN A 126 -2.83 -3.15 -23.80
CA GLN A 126 -2.74 -1.71 -23.69
C GLN A 126 -2.20 -1.08 -24.96
N ILE A 127 -2.84 0.03 -25.36
CA ILE A 127 -2.42 0.89 -26.46
C ILE A 127 -1.64 2.09 -25.93
N ALA A 128 -2.16 2.76 -24.90
CA ALA A 128 -1.52 3.95 -24.34
C ALA A 128 -1.82 4.14 -22.85
N ALA A 129 -0.87 4.72 -22.13
CA ALA A 129 -1.05 5.22 -20.79
C ALA A 129 -1.53 6.68 -20.80
N PRO A 130 -2.26 7.13 -19.78
CA PRO A 130 -2.56 8.55 -19.61
C PRO A 130 -1.29 9.37 -19.32
N SER A 131 -1.37 10.68 -19.47
CA SER A 131 -0.24 11.58 -19.19
C SER A 131 0.20 11.44 -17.72
N GLY A 132 1.50 11.34 -17.48
CA GLY A 132 2.09 11.13 -16.16
C GLY A 132 2.20 9.65 -15.75
N TRP A 133 1.90 8.74 -16.67
CA TRP A 133 1.95 7.30 -16.46
C TRP A 133 2.68 6.60 -17.62
N TYR A 134 3.17 5.40 -17.39
CA TYR A 134 3.78 4.56 -18.41
C TYR A 134 3.29 3.12 -18.34
N THR A 135 3.45 2.39 -19.44
CA THR A 135 2.98 1.02 -19.58
C THR A 135 4.06 0.02 -19.18
N ASN A 136 3.61 -1.12 -18.65
CA ASN A 136 4.43 -2.31 -18.48
C ASN A 136 3.86 -3.41 -19.37
N PRO A 137 4.32 -3.53 -20.62
CA PRO A 137 3.77 -4.51 -21.57
C PRO A 137 4.13 -5.95 -21.23
N GLU A 138 5.13 -6.15 -20.40
CA GLU A 138 5.59 -7.42 -19.87
C GLU A 138 5.93 -7.25 -18.40
N LEU A 139 5.66 -8.26 -17.59
CA LEU A 139 6.09 -8.35 -16.20
C LEU A 139 6.84 -9.67 -16.00
N ARG A 140 7.81 -9.65 -15.10
CA ARG A 140 8.52 -10.87 -14.73
C ARG A 140 7.64 -11.73 -13.81
N THR A 141 7.55 -13.02 -14.12
CA THR A 141 6.88 -14.04 -13.29
C THR A 141 7.78 -15.25 -13.06
N GLY A 142 7.32 -16.19 -12.24
CA GLY A 142 8.03 -17.43 -11.93
C GLY A 142 8.70 -17.43 -10.56
N PRO A 143 9.71 -18.30 -10.33
CA PRO A 143 10.35 -18.40 -9.02
C PRO A 143 10.94 -17.07 -8.54
N GLY A 144 10.73 -16.71 -7.27
CA GLY A 144 11.19 -15.46 -6.68
C GLY A 144 12.71 -15.25 -6.76
N SER A 145 13.48 -16.37 -6.74
CA SER A 145 14.95 -16.35 -6.86
C SER A 145 15.51 -16.13 -8.26
N GLY A 146 14.68 -15.83 -9.25
CA GLY A 146 15.09 -15.59 -10.64
C GLY A 146 15.38 -16.84 -11.49
N SER A 147 15.58 -18.01 -10.88
CA SER A 147 15.79 -19.25 -11.64
C SER A 147 14.48 -19.71 -12.29
N GLY A 148 14.48 -19.79 -13.64
CA GLY A 148 13.27 -20.12 -14.40
C GLY A 148 12.29 -18.96 -14.54
N SER A 149 12.77 -17.71 -14.42
CA SER A 149 11.97 -16.51 -14.67
C SER A 149 11.40 -16.50 -16.09
N LEU A 150 10.16 -16.04 -16.18
CA LEU A 150 9.42 -15.80 -17.39
C LEU A 150 9.12 -14.30 -17.53
N SER A 151 8.93 -13.83 -18.74
CA SER A 151 8.42 -12.48 -19.01
C SER A 151 7.20 -12.57 -19.94
N PRO A 152 6.07 -13.08 -19.45
CA PRO A 152 4.86 -13.13 -20.26
C PRO A 152 4.37 -11.71 -20.55
N ALA A 153 3.78 -11.54 -21.73
CA ALA A 153 3.10 -10.31 -22.07
C ALA A 153 1.98 -10.02 -21.04
N TYR A 154 1.84 -8.75 -20.65
CA TYR A 154 0.73 -8.31 -19.82
C TYR A 154 -0.50 -8.13 -20.72
N ALA A 155 -1.09 -9.25 -21.06
CA ALA A 155 -2.18 -9.37 -22.00
C ALA A 155 -3.10 -10.52 -21.57
N PHE A 156 -4.41 -10.35 -21.74
CA PHE A 156 -5.40 -11.31 -21.23
C PHE A 156 -6.42 -11.65 -22.32
N PRO A 157 -6.62 -12.95 -22.62
CA PRO A 157 -7.68 -13.37 -23.52
C PRO A 157 -9.05 -13.20 -22.84
N THR A 158 -10.04 -12.72 -23.60
CA THR A 158 -11.42 -12.76 -23.15
C THR A 158 -11.93 -14.20 -23.12
N PRO A 159 -13.03 -14.50 -22.42
CA PRO A 159 -13.81 -15.71 -22.69
C PRO A 159 -14.36 -15.72 -24.12
N GLU A 160 -14.93 -16.85 -24.55
CA GLU A 160 -15.75 -16.90 -25.77
C GLU A 160 -16.94 -15.93 -25.60
N LEU A 161 -17.06 -14.95 -26.51
CA LEU A 161 -18.07 -13.88 -26.40
C LEU A 161 -19.44 -14.33 -26.88
N GLU A 162 -20.45 -14.24 -26.02
CA GLU A 162 -21.84 -14.51 -26.32
C GLU A 162 -22.71 -13.26 -26.18
N GLY A 163 -23.69 -13.08 -27.08
CA GLY A 163 -24.60 -11.94 -27.00
C GLY A 163 -25.42 -11.92 -25.71
N GLY A 164 -25.62 -10.75 -25.16
CA GLY A 164 -26.34 -10.56 -23.88
C GLY A 164 -25.49 -10.67 -22.63
N GLN A 165 -24.17 -10.92 -22.75
CA GLN A 165 -23.28 -11.10 -21.62
C GLN A 165 -22.37 -9.90 -21.42
N THR A 166 -22.04 -9.61 -20.16
CA THR A 166 -20.96 -8.70 -19.75
C THR A 166 -19.84 -9.54 -19.13
N TYR A 167 -18.62 -9.32 -19.56
CA TYR A 167 -17.43 -9.98 -19.06
C TYR A 167 -16.53 -8.97 -18.38
N SER A 168 -16.28 -9.14 -17.09
CA SER A 168 -15.45 -8.24 -16.28
C SER A 168 -14.05 -8.80 -16.09
N SER A 169 -13.07 -7.92 -16.13
CA SER A 169 -11.67 -8.28 -15.81
C SER A 169 -11.53 -8.81 -14.39
N THR A 170 -12.38 -8.38 -13.47
CA THR A 170 -12.29 -8.71 -12.05
C THR A 170 -12.92 -10.07 -11.68
N SER A 171 -13.63 -10.71 -12.61
CA SER A 171 -14.30 -11.99 -12.36
C SER A 171 -14.14 -13.01 -13.48
N ASP A 172 -14.10 -12.59 -14.75
CA ASP A 172 -14.37 -13.53 -15.85
C ASP A 172 -13.11 -13.90 -16.66
N PHE A 173 -12.06 -13.10 -16.69
CA PHE A 173 -10.93 -13.41 -17.57
C PHE A 173 -9.53 -12.98 -17.10
N MET A 174 -9.38 -11.90 -16.36
CA MET A 174 -8.08 -11.42 -15.89
C MET A 174 -7.80 -11.87 -14.44
N TYR A 175 -8.81 -11.73 -13.59
CA TYR A 175 -8.72 -12.18 -12.20
C TYR A 175 -8.48 -13.70 -12.11
N SER A 176 -7.50 -14.10 -11.33
CA SER A 176 -7.20 -15.51 -11.08
C SER A 176 -6.43 -15.68 -9.76
N THR A 177 -6.76 -16.72 -9.04
CA THR A 177 -6.03 -17.20 -7.86
C THR A 177 -5.23 -18.47 -8.15
N GLU A 178 -5.06 -18.84 -9.42
CA GLU A 178 -4.35 -20.04 -9.84
C GLU A 178 -2.81 -19.83 -9.77
N TYR A 179 -2.29 -19.74 -8.55
CA TYR A 179 -0.89 -19.42 -8.28
C TYR A 179 0.12 -20.52 -8.62
N ARG A 180 -0.32 -21.71 -9.06
CA ARG A 180 0.57 -22.84 -9.35
C ARG A 180 0.77 -23.14 -10.82
N GLU A 181 0.02 -22.47 -11.68
CA GLU A 181 0.05 -22.69 -13.12
C GLU A 181 1.09 -21.82 -13.81
N SER A 182 1.91 -22.39 -14.68
CA SER A 182 2.81 -21.65 -15.57
C SER A 182 1.99 -21.12 -16.77
N PRO A 183 2.17 -19.87 -17.19
CA PRO A 183 3.29 -18.94 -16.93
C PRO A 183 3.18 -18.05 -15.68
N PHE A 184 2.35 -18.35 -14.72
CA PHE A 184 2.14 -17.59 -13.47
C PHE A 184 1.54 -16.20 -13.72
N THR A 185 0.51 -16.14 -14.53
CA THR A 185 -0.19 -14.91 -14.93
C THR A 185 -1.44 -14.60 -14.11
N ALA A 186 -1.58 -15.23 -12.93
CA ALA A 186 -2.63 -14.86 -11.98
C ALA A 186 -2.56 -13.37 -11.65
N SER A 187 -3.68 -12.67 -11.78
CA SER A 187 -3.82 -11.21 -11.66
C SER A 187 -4.91 -10.85 -10.66
N THR A 188 -4.86 -9.66 -10.11
CA THR A 188 -5.91 -9.07 -9.28
C THR A 188 -7.17 -8.73 -10.06
N GLY A 189 -7.14 -8.77 -11.39
CA GLY A 189 -8.25 -8.33 -12.25
C GLY A 189 -8.29 -6.82 -12.49
N ILE A 190 -7.38 -6.06 -11.89
CA ILE A 190 -7.25 -4.62 -12.07
C ILE A 190 -6.07 -4.32 -12.98
N TRP A 191 -6.31 -3.67 -14.11
CA TRP A 191 -5.26 -3.31 -15.08
C TRP A 191 -4.32 -2.26 -14.47
N GLN A 192 -3.06 -2.61 -14.32
CA GLN A 192 -2.05 -1.78 -13.69
C GLN A 192 -1.45 -0.74 -14.64
N GLN A 193 -1.02 0.37 -14.08
CA GLN A 193 -0.21 1.40 -14.71
C GLN A 193 0.86 1.84 -13.71
N SER A 194 2.04 2.17 -14.19
CA SER A 194 3.06 2.80 -13.35
C SER A 194 3.02 4.32 -13.50
N ARG A 195 2.94 5.02 -12.38
CA ARG A 195 3.08 6.48 -12.34
C ARG A 195 4.52 6.87 -12.69
N ASN A 196 4.71 7.92 -13.48
CA ASN A 196 6.04 8.47 -13.72
C ASN A 196 6.70 8.79 -12.38
N ASN A 197 7.99 8.48 -12.30
CA ASN A 197 8.76 8.77 -11.10
C ASN A 197 8.97 10.29 -10.98
N PRO A 198 8.69 10.91 -9.81
CA PRO A 198 9.02 12.31 -9.61
C PRO A 198 10.53 12.55 -9.70
N PRO A 199 10.98 13.73 -10.16
CA PRO A 199 12.38 14.09 -10.06
C PRO A 199 12.78 14.19 -8.57
N LEU A 200 14.02 13.85 -8.24
CA LEU A 200 14.56 14.16 -6.93
C LEU A 200 14.76 15.68 -6.84
N ASN A 201 14.35 16.29 -5.75
CA ASN A 201 14.66 17.68 -5.50
C ASN A 201 16.18 17.86 -5.40
N GLY A 202 16.72 18.85 -6.10
CA GLY A 202 18.16 19.02 -6.27
C GLY A 202 18.92 19.54 -5.03
N ALA A 203 18.34 19.47 -3.84
CA ALA A 203 18.98 19.94 -2.61
C ALA A 203 19.88 18.87 -1.99
N CYS A 204 21.05 19.27 -1.49
CA CYS A 204 21.84 18.44 -0.60
C CYS A 204 21.24 18.51 0.82
N GLY A 205 20.74 17.38 1.29
CA GLY A 205 19.92 17.28 2.50
C GLY A 205 18.49 16.91 2.13
N ILE A 206 18.11 15.67 2.36
CA ILE A 206 16.83 15.10 1.93
C ILE A 206 16.22 14.22 3.01
N ASP A 207 14.91 14.13 2.99
CA ASP A 207 14.15 13.16 3.77
C ASP A 207 14.00 11.85 2.99
N VAL A 208 14.50 10.76 3.55
CA VAL A 208 14.52 9.46 2.87
C VAL A 208 13.76 8.40 3.66
N ALA A 209 12.89 7.65 2.99
CA ALA A 209 12.36 6.39 3.48
C ALA A 209 13.24 5.22 2.98
N LEU A 210 13.98 4.60 3.86
CA LEU A 210 14.74 3.38 3.56
C LEU A 210 13.88 2.15 3.83
N VAL A 211 13.67 1.33 2.81
CA VAL A 211 12.79 0.14 2.88
C VAL A 211 13.62 -1.11 2.64
N LEU A 212 13.77 -1.95 3.67
CA LEU A 212 14.61 -3.14 3.66
C LEU A 212 13.79 -4.42 3.44
N ASP A 213 14.19 -5.20 2.45
CA ASP A 213 13.69 -6.55 2.22
C ASP A 213 14.32 -7.53 3.20
N LEU A 214 13.52 -8.03 4.11
CA LEU A 214 13.92 -9.06 5.08
C LEU A 214 13.30 -10.43 4.74
N SER A 215 13.04 -10.68 3.47
CA SER A 215 12.56 -11.97 3.00
C SER A 215 13.62 -13.08 3.18
N ALA A 216 13.16 -14.32 3.22
CA ALA A 216 14.05 -15.47 3.44
C ALA A 216 15.09 -15.67 2.32
N SER A 217 14.87 -15.14 1.12
CA SER A 217 15.79 -15.23 -0.02
C SER A 217 17.12 -14.53 0.23
N VAL A 218 17.14 -13.45 1.01
CA VAL A 218 18.36 -12.74 1.44
C VAL A 218 19.34 -13.69 2.15
N GLY A 219 18.82 -14.63 2.96
CA GLY A 219 19.57 -15.74 3.53
C GLY A 219 20.85 -15.29 4.25
N SER A 220 21.99 -15.86 3.87
CA SER A 220 23.29 -15.52 4.48
C SER A 220 23.84 -14.15 4.11
N ALA A 221 23.18 -13.40 3.22
CA ALA A 221 23.57 -12.06 2.80
C ALA A 221 22.94 -10.94 3.66
N LEU A 222 22.20 -11.28 4.74
CA LEU A 222 21.64 -10.29 5.65
C LEU A 222 22.68 -9.32 6.23
N PRO A 223 23.89 -9.75 6.65
CA PRO A 223 24.91 -8.79 7.08
C PRO A 223 25.28 -7.80 5.98
N GLN A 224 25.44 -8.27 4.74
CA GLN A 224 25.80 -7.40 3.60
C GLN A 224 24.66 -6.45 3.19
N LEU A 225 23.40 -6.86 3.37
CA LEU A 225 22.25 -5.96 3.21
C LEU A 225 22.32 -4.81 4.22
N LYS A 226 22.58 -5.13 5.49
CA LYS A 226 22.79 -4.13 6.54
C LYS A 226 24.01 -3.26 6.26
N ASP A 227 25.13 -3.85 5.84
CA ASP A 227 26.32 -3.10 5.44
C ASP A 227 26.03 -2.13 4.27
N ALA A 228 25.16 -2.48 3.31
CA ALA A 228 24.75 -1.59 2.23
C ALA A 228 23.87 -0.43 2.74
N ALA A 229 22.96 -0.72 3.67
CA ALA A 229 22.15 0.30 4.34
C ALA A 229 23.02 1.22 5.21
N ASP A 230 24.02 0.68 5.88
CA ASP A 230 25.01 1.44 6.67
C ASP A 230 25.80 2.38 5.77
N GLN A 231 26.30 1.92 4.63
CA GLN A 231 27.05 2.74 3.67
C GLN A 231 26.18 3.90 3.13
N PHE A 232 24.92 3.65 2.85
CA PHE A 232 23.98 4.69 2.45
C PHE A 232 23.77 5.73 3.55
N THR A 233 23.55 5.26 4.78
CA THR A 233 23.35 6.12 5.95
C THR A 233 24.59 6.96 6.25
N ASP A 234 25.78 6.35 6.22
CA ASP A 234 27.05 7.03 6.45
C ASP A 234 27.38 8.06 5.35
N ALA A 235 26.97 7.80 4.10
CA ALA A 235 27.14 8.75 3.00
C ALA A 235 26.32 10.04 3.19
N LEU A 236 25.21 9.98 3.90
CA LEU A 236 24.38 11.14 4.22
C LEU A 236 24.85 11.87 5.48
N ALA A 237 25.78 11.29 6.26
CA ALA A 237 26.35 11.96 7.42
C ALA A 237 27.10 13.23 7.00
N GLY A 238 26.90 14.31 7.75
CA GLY A 238 27.43 15.63 7.39
C GLY A 238 26.52 16.46 6.49
N THR A 239 25.41 15.90 5.99
CA THR A 239 24.38 16.64 5.28
C THR A 239 23.15 16.85 6.17
N PRO A 240 22.31 17.86 5.94
CA PRO A 240 21.08 18.03 6.71
C PRO A 240 19.98 17.04 6.25
N SER A 241 20.33 15.75 6.21
CA SER A 241 19.43 14.68 5.81
C SER A 241 18.81 13.98 7.01
N ARG A 242 17.61 13.41 6.78
CA ARG A 242 16.90 12.60 7.77
C ARG A 242 16.46 11.30 7.14
N LEU A 243 16.48 10.23 7.92
CA LEU A 243 16.11 8.90 7.47
C LEU A 243 14.97 8.34 8.30
N SER A 244 14.02 7.73 7.61
CA SER A 244 12.97 6.87 8.18
C SER A 244 13.18 5.45 7.72
N LEU A 245 12.76 4.48 8.52
CA LEU A 245 13.07 3.07 8.32
C LEU A 245 11.82 2.23 8.20
N PHE A 246 11.77 1.43 7.16
CA PHE A 246 10.71 0.48 6.90
C PHE A 246 11.28 -0.89 6.56
N SER A 247 10.53 -1.91 6.83
CA SER A 247 10.89 -3.27 6.48
C SER A 247 9.70 -4.05 5.93
N PHE A 248 10.01 -5.05 5.16
CA PHE A 248 9.01 -6.04 4.76
C PHE A 248 9.60 -7.45 4.65
N ASP A 249 8.74 -8.41 4.92
CA ASP A 249 8.81 -9.81 4.52
C ASP A 249 7.52 -10.14 3.76
N ARG A 250 6.70 -11.04 4.24
CA ARG A 250 5.29 -11.19 3.80
C ARG A 250 4.38 -10.10 4.37
N ASN A 251 4.84 -9.37 5.38
CA ASN A 251 4.17 -8.24 6.02
C ASN A 251 5.06 -6.99 5.94
N SER A 252 4.49 -5.84 6.26
CA SER A 252 5.23 -4.66 6.70
C SER A 252 4.56 -4.10 7.97
N PRO A 253 5.33 -3.90 9.07
CA PRO A 253 6.75 -4.25 9.22
C PRO A 253 6.99 -5.76 9.11
N SER A 254 8.23 -6.15 8.76
CA SER A 254 8.66 -7.55 8.73
C SER A 254 8.44 -8.21 10.09
N THR A 255 8.25 -9.52 10.09
CA THR A 255 7.97 -10.27 11.31
C THR A 255 9.08 -10.11 12.34
N GLY A 256 8.76 -9.51 13.47
CA GLY A 256 9.72 -9.28 14.58
C GLY A 256 10.49 -7.97 14.45
N THR A 257 10.10 -7.08 13.55
CA THR A 257 10.66 -5.74 13.41
C THR A 257 9.60 -4.66 13.64
N GLU A 258 10.00 -3.41 13.65
CA GLU A 258 9.14 -2.24 13.75
C GLU A 258 9.51 -1.24 12.65
N ASN A 259 8.53 -0.57 12.06
CA ASN A 259 8.78 0.55 11.16
C ASN A 259 8.98 1.82 11.99
N HIS A 260 9.94 2.65 11.57
CA HIS A 260 10.22 3.95 12.18
C HIS A 260 9.92 5.05 11.14
N PRO A 261 8.65 5.48 11.02
CA PRO A 261 8.24 6.46 10.03
C PRO A 261 8.67 7.88 10.36
N GLU A 262 8.98 8.18 11.62
CA GLU A 262 9.48 9.48 12.03
C GLU A 262 10.94 9.64 11.56
N PRO A 263 11.28 10.73 10.85
CA PRO A 263 12.62 10.93 10.35
C PRO A 263 13.64 11.18 11.46
N THR A 264 14.71 10.41 11.44
CA THR A 264 15.87 10.56 12.32
C THR A 264 16.94 11.36 11.60
N SER A 265 17.46 12.43 12.21
CA SER A 265 18.57 13.20 11.66
C SER A 265 19.83 12.36 11.58
N VAL A 266 20.46 12.35 10.41
CA VAL A 266 21.78 11.74 10.17
C VAL A 266 22.84 12.78 9.85
N SER A 267 22.58 14.05 10.17
CA SER A 267 23.51 15.15 9.91
C SER A 267 24.84 15.03 10.64
N THR A 268 24.94 14.13 11.60
CA THR A 268 26.18 13.79 12.31
C THR A 268 26.41 12.29 12.30
N GLN A 269 27.67 11.86 12.48
CA GLN A 269 27.99 10.44 12.60
C GLN A 269 27.24 9.77 13.77
N ALA A 270 27.05 10.49 14.87
CA ALA A 270 26.28 9.97 16.01
C ALA A 270 24.81 9.73 15.65
N GLY A 271 24.19 10.61 14.87
CA GLY A 271 22.85 10.42 14.34
C GLY A 271 22.78 9.25 13.36
N ALA A 272 23.74 9.14 12.45
CA ALA A 272 23.86 8.00 11.54
C ALA A 272 24.01 6.67 12.31
N ASP A 273 24.86 6.63 13.36
CA ASP A 273 25.04 5.44 14.20
C ASP A 273 23.77 5.09 14.99
N ALA A 274 23.05 6.10 15.47
CA ALA A 274 21.74 5.89 16.12
C ALA A 274 20.72 5.28 15.17
N PHE A 275 20.62 5.79 13.93
CA PHE A 275 19.74 5.22 12.92
C PHE A 275 20.12 3.79 12.56
N LYS A 276 21.42 3.49 12.35
CA LYS A 276 21.90 2.13 12.06
C LYS A 276 21.57 1.15 13.19
N SER A 277 21.52 1.62 14.43
CA SER A 277 21.16 0.77 15.58
C SER A 277 19.72 0.26 15.53
N LEU A 278 18.80 0.94 14.81
CA LEU A 278 17.39 0.56 14.71
C LEU A 278 17.19 -0.79 14.02
N TYR A 279 18.04 -1.15 13.06
CA TYR A 279 17.93 -2.40 12.31
C TYR A 279 19.07 -3.41 12.59
N ALA A 280 19.99 -3.06 13.51
CA ALA A 280 21.15 -3.91 13.79
C ALA A 280 20.78 -5.33 14.20
N ASP A 281 19.72 -5.49 14.98
CA ASP A 281 19.25 -6.79 15.52
C ASP A 281 18.12 -7.42 14.67
N TRP A 282 17.77 -6.85 13.52
CA TRP A 282 16.71 -7.39 12.69
C TRP A 282 17.12 -8.71 12.03
N ASP A 283 16.18 -9.67 12.01
CA ASP A 283 16.33 -10.98 11.41
C ASP A 283 15.40 -11.14 10.18
N LEU A 284 15.65 -12.20 9.41
CA LEU A 284 14.85 -12.52 8.23
C LEU A 284 13.49 -13.08 8.58
N GLY A 285 12.49 -12.68 7.85
CA GLY A 285 11.15 -13.24 7.83
C GLY A 285 10.93 -14.23 6.69
N SER A 286 9.75 -14.21 6.07
CA SER A 286 9.41 -15.15 5.00
C SER A 286 8.48 -14.53 3.96
N GLY A 287 8.74 -14.75 2.67
CA GLY A 287 8.00 -14.18 1.55
C GLY A 287 8.42 -12.74 1.29
N THR A 288 8.01 -12.19 0.16
CA THR A 288 8.40 -10.86 -0.34
C THR A 288 7.14 -10.11 -0.72
N ASN A 289 6.79 -9.04 0.01
CA ASN A 289 5.58 -8.27 -0.19
C ASN A 289 5.90 -6.78 -0.38
N TRP A 290 6.21 -6.41 -1.63
CA TRP A 290 6.48 -5.02 -1.99
C TRP A 290 5.27 -4.12 -1.76
N ASP A 291 4.05 -4.65 -1.93
CA ASP A 291 2.81 -3.92 -1.73
C ASP A 291 2.71 -3.36 -0.31
N GLN A 292 2.85 -4.21 0.70
CA GLN A 292 2.79 -3.74 2.09
C GLN A 292 3.99 -2.86 2.46
N GLY A 293 5.20 -3.18 1.98
CA GLY A 293 6.40 -2.38 2.23
C GLY A 293 6.27 -0.95 1.73
N LEU A 294 5.90 -0.78 0.46
CA LEU A 294 5.73 0.53 -0.17
C LEU A 294 4.48 1.27 0.35
N TYR A 295 3.38 0.54 0.59
CA TYR A 295 2.19 1.19 1.13
C TYR A 295 2.38 1.65 2.58
N ALA A 296 3.26 1.01 3.36
CA ALA A 296 3.64 1.50 4.68
C ALA A 296 4.29 2.88 4.60
N VAL A 297 5.14 3.11 3.59
CA VAL A 297 5.72 4.44 3.31
C VAL A 297 4.63 5.45 2.91
N ALA A 298 3.72 5.05 2.00
CA ALA A 298 2.65 5.93 1.54
C ALA A 298 1.68 6.35 2.67
N LYS A 299 1.52 5.52 3.71
CA LYS A 299 0.67 5.81 4.88
C LYS A 299 1.39 6.59 5.98
N ALA A 300 2.70 6.76 5.89
CA ALA A 300 3.45 7.49 6.90
C ALA A 300 2.97 8.95 6.99
N PRO A 301 2.98 9.55 8.18
CA PRO A 301 2.58 10.95 8.35
C PRO A 301 3.56 11.90 7.66
N THR A 302 4.82 11.51 7.55
CA THR A 302 5.88 12.27 6.90
C THR A 302 5.87 12.04 5.40
N ARG A 303 6.16 13.08 4.63
CA ARG A 303 6.44 13.01 3.20
C ARG A 303 7.95 12.98 2.99
N TYR A 304 8.39 12.10 2.11
CA TYR A 304 9.80 11.92 1.81
C TYR A 304 10.13 12.47 0.42
N ASP A 305 11.36 12.91 0.24
CA ASP A 305 11.89 13.27 -1.09
C ASP A 305 12.21 12.00 -1.88
N LEU A 306 12.74 11.01 -1.18
CA LEU A 306 13.23 9.76 -1.76
C LEU A 306 12.73 8.55 -0.96
N THR A 307 12.32 7.51 -1.65
CA THR A 307 12.14 6.16 -1.10
C THR A 307 13.13 5.22 -1.77
N VAL A 308 13.99 4.60 -0.99
CA VAL A 308 14.94 3.58 -1.45
C VAL A 308 14.44 2.20 -1.03
N VAL A 309 14.18 1.34 -2.00
CA VAL A 309 13.79 -0.06 -1.75
C VAL A 309 14.99 -0.94 -2.06
N LEU A 310 15.52 -1.62 -1.05
CA LEU A 310 16.63 -2.56 -1.19
C LEU A 310 16.10 -3.99 -1.11
N THR A 311 16.19 -4.75 -2.20
CA THR A 311 15.58 -6.08 -2.33
C THR A 311 16.46 -7.05 -3.12
N ASP A 312 16.43 -8.35 -2.80
CA ASP A 312 17.14 -9.41 -3.52
C ASP A 312 16.23 -10.25 -4.43
N GLY A 313 14.93 -10.01 -4.38
CA GLY A 313 13.93 -10.82 -5.06
C GLY A 313 12.68 -10.08 -5.52
N ASN A 314 11.97 -10.69 -6.46
CA ASN A 314 10.67 -10.21 -6.90
C ASN A 314 9.58 -10.58 -5.89
N PRO A 315 8.45 -9.84 -5.85
CA PRO A 315 7.39 -10.10 -4.90
C PRO A 315 6.75 -11.47 -5.12
N THR A 316 6.36 -12.12 -4.03
CA THR A 316 5.67 -13.42 -4.02
C THR A 316 4.41 -13.37 -3.17
N ARG A 317 4.12 -12.17 -2.63
CA ARG A 317 2.97 -11.84 -1.79
C ARG A 317 2.50 -10.42 -2.09
N PHE A 318 1.23 -10.16 -1.85
CA PHE A 318 0.64 -8.84 -1.98
C PHE A 318 -0.54 -8.69 -1.01
N SER A 319 -1.13 -7.50 -0.94
CA SER A 319 -2.35 -7.16 -0.20
C SER A 319 -2.29 -7.38 1.33
N LYS A 320 -3.33 -6.91 2.00
CA LYS A 320 -3.63 -7.21 3.39
C LYS A 320 -5.15 -7.33 3.54
N PRO A 321 -5.68 -8.52 3.80
CA PRO A 321 -4.96 -9.76 4.16
C PRO A 321 -4.00 -10.24 3.07
N ILE A 322 -2.98 -11.01 3.47
CA ILE A 322 -1.88 -11.44 2.62
C ILE A 322 -2.35 -12.48 1.61
N GLU A 323 -2.09 -12.23 0.35
CA GLU A 323 -2.34 -13.13 -0.78
C GLU A 323 -1.04 -13.54 -1.49
N GLY A 324 -1.14 -14.38 -2.53
CA GLY A 324 -0.01 -14.96 -3.24
C GLY A 324 0.46 -16.31 -2.65
N ASP A 325 1.34 -17.05 -3.37
CA ASP A 325 1.79 -18.39 -2.94
C ASP A 325 3.08 -18.38 -2.07
N GLY A 326 3.76 -17.24 -2.01
CA GLY A 326 4.97 -17.02 -1.22
C GLY A 326 6.24 -17.64 -1.78
N SER A 327 6.21 -18.20 -2.99
CA SER A 327 7.35 -18.86 -3.62
C SER A 327 7.59 -18.47 -5.07
N ARG A 328 6.56 -17.96 -5.73
CA ARG A 328 6.60 -17.52 -7.13
C ARG A 328 6.03 -16.12 -7.24
N THR A 329 6.51 -15.39 -8.22
CA THR A 329 5.97 -14.10 -8.60
C THR A 329 4.89 -14.31 -9.65
N HIS A 330 3.73 -13.72 -9.43
CA HIS A 330 2.59 -13.66 -10.34
C HIS A 330 2.36 -12.22 -10.74
N PHE A 331 1.50 -11.97 -11.70
CA PHE A 331 1.09 -10.61 -12.02
C PHE A 331 0.53 -9.90 -10.79
N ALA A 332 -0.35 -10.54 -10.03
CA ALA A 332 -0.97 -9.99 -8.84
C ALA A 332 0.04 -9.48 -7.79
N ASP A 333 1.14 -10.23 -7.58
CA ASP A 333 2.18 -9.84 -6.62
C ASP A 333 2.87 -8.53 -7.05
N THR A 334 3.14 -8.39 -8.37
CA THR A 334 3.77 -7.20 -8.93
C THR A 334 2.79 -6.03 -9.05
N GLU A 335 1.54 -6.29 -9.44
CA GLU A 335 0.44 -5.31 -9.49
C GLU A 335 0.29 -4.62 -8.13
N GLY A 336 0.26 -5.38 -7.04
CA GLY A 336 0.22 -4.84 -5.67
C GLY A 336 1.36 -3.87 -5.41
N GLY A 337 2.60 -4.27 -5.72
CA GLY A 337 3.78 -3.41 -5.60
C GLY A 337 3.70 -2.14 -6.45
N ILE A 338 3.18 -2.22 -7.68
CA ILE A 338 2.98 -1.07 -8.57
C ILE A 338 1.97 -0.08 -7.97
N PHE A 339 0.81 -0.56 -7.52
CA PHE A 339 -0.21 0.31 -6.92
C PHE A 339 0.30 1.01 -5.65
N ALA A 340 1.05 0.31 -4.82
CA ALA A 340 1.66 0.88 -3.63
C ALA A 340 2.76 1.90 -3.96
N ALA A 341 3.62 1.61 -4.93
CA ALA A 341 4.63 2.55 -5.43
C ALA A 341 3.99 3.81 -6.04
N ASN A 342 2.89 3.65 -6.75
CA ASN A 342 2.12 4.77 -7.28
C ASN A 342 1.61 5.69 -6.17
N ALA A 343 1.13 5.12 -5.06
CA ALA A 343 0.68 5.90 -3.90
C ALA A 343 1.82 6.71 -3.27
N VAL A 344 3.04 6.17 -3.21
CA VAL A 344 4.25 6.89 -2.79
C VAL A 344 4.55 8.04 -3.76
N LYS A 345 4.60 7.75 -5.06
CA LYS A 345 4.90 8.75 -6.11
C LYS A 345 3.83 9.84 -6.21
N ALA A 346 2.58 9.52 -5.88
CA ALA A 346 1.48 10.49 -5.84
C ALA A 346 1.71 11.61 -4.81
N GLN A 347 2.54 11.37 -3.80
CA GLN A 347 2.92 12.35 -2.80
C GLN A 347 4.09 13.24 -3.24
N GLY A 348 4.66 13.00 -4.42
CA GLY A 348 5.84 13.71 -4.93
C GLY A 348 7.15 13.01 -4.58
N THR A 349 7.12 11.88 -3.87
CA THR A 349 8.30 11.11 -3.46
C THR A 349 8.86 10.32 -4.64
N ARG A 350 10.15 10.47 -4.92
CA ARG A 350 10.84 9.61 -5.89
C ARG A 350 11.03 8.21 -5.32
N VAL A 351 10.79 7.19 -6.10
CA VAL A 351 11.04 5.79 -5.72
C VAL A 351 12.24 5.27 -6.50
N VAL A 352 13.26 4.83 -5.80
CA VAL A 352 14.44 4.15 -6.35
C VAL A 352 14.44 2.70 -5.88
N ALA A 353 14.46 1.77 -6.82
CA ALA A 353 14.49 0.33 -6.54
C ALA A 353 15.90 -0.23 -6.76
N VAL A 354 16.52 -0.75 -5.71
CA VAL A 354 17.85 -1.37 -5.75
C VAL A 354 17.72 -2.88 -5.64
N GLY A 355 17.87 -3.53 -6.77
CA GLY A 355 17.81 -4.98 -6.87
C GLY A 355 19.19 -5.61 -6.79
N VAL A 356 19.34 -6.67 -5.97
CA VAL A 356 20.61 -7.31 -5.69
C VAL A 356 20.58 -8.79 -6.05
N GLY A 357 21.56 -9.20 -6.86
CA GLY A 357 21.78 -10.58 -7.19
C GLY A 357 20.80 -11.16 -8.22
N ARG A 358 20.82 -12.49 -8.34
CA ARG A 358 20.12 -13.23 -9.40
C ARG A 358 18.60 -13.15 -9.37
N GLY A 359 18.01 -12.82 -8.24
CA GLY A 359 16.57 -12.69 -8.10
C GLY A 359 15.99 -11.55 -8.95
N VAL A 360 16.80 -10.56 -9.25
CA VAL A 360 16.41 -9.31 -9.92
C VAL A 360 17.27 -8.95 -11.14
N GLU A 361 18.21 -9.82 -11.57
CA GLU A 361 19.03 -9.60 -12.76
C GLU A 361 18.25 -9.84 -14.06
N GLY A 362 18.60 -9.11 -15.13
CA GLY A 362 18.04 -9.28 -16.46
C GLY A 362 16.54 -9.16 -16.49
N VAL A 363 15.83 -10.13 -17.06
CA VAL A 363 14.36 -10.13 -17.09
C VAL A 363 13.72 -10.14 -15.69
N SER A 364 14.45 -10.64 -14.71
CA SER A 364 13.98 -10.59 -13.31
C SER A 364 13.92 -9.18 -12.75
N GLY A 365 14.64 -8.21 -13.35
CA GLY A 365 14.59 -6.80 -13.00
C GLY A 365 13.46 -5.98 -13.64
N LEU A 366 12.64 -6.57 -14.52
CA LEU A 366 11.51 -5.86 -15.15
C LEU A 366 10.55 -5.27 -14.12
N ASN A 367 10.35 -5.98 -13.00
CA ASN A 367 9.44 -5.54 -11.97
C ASN A 367 10.01 -4.37 -11.13
N LEU A 368 11.35 -4.24 -11.02
CA LEU A 368 11.97 -3.05 -10.41
C LEU A 368 11.60 -1.80 -11.20
N ARG A 369 11.72 -1.88 -12.53
CA ARG A 369 11.29 -0.83 -13.45
C ARG A 369 9.82 -0.45 -13.23
N ALA A 370 8.96 -1.42 -12.99
CA ALA A 370 7.52 -1.20 -12.86
C ALA A 370 7.17 -0.44 -11.58
N ILE A 371 7.90 -0.64 -10.47
CA ILE A 371 7.65 0.08 -9.22
C ILE A 371 8.38 1.44 -9.13
N SER A 372 9.49 1.62 -9.83
CA SER A 372 10.28 2.85 -9.79
C SER A 372 10.10 3.70 -11.05
N GLY A 373 10.77 3.38 -12.13
CA GLY A 373 10.73 4.09 -13.39
C GLY A 373 11.56 3.40 -14.46
N PRO A 374 11.55 3.89 -15.70
CA PRO A 374 12.18 3.22 -16.83
C PRO A 374 13.72 3.33 -16.89
N GLU A 375 14.31 4.31 -16.18
CA GLU A 375 15.73 4.63 -16.33
C GLU A 375 16.61 3.72 -15.47
N ALA A 376 17.40 2.86 -16.12
CA ALA A 376 18.34 1.99 -15.43
C ALA A 376 19.61 2.75 -15.00
N PHE A 377 20.20 2.35 -13.87
CA PHE A 377 21.53 2.81 -13.49
C PHE A 377 22.60 2.23 -14.42
N THR A 378 23.43 3.09 -14.99
CA THR A 378 24.50 2.74 -15.95
C THR A 378 25.92 2.93 -15.40
N GLY A 379 26.03 3.37 -14.13
CA GLY A 379 27.30 3.66 -13.44
C GLY A 379 27.66 5.14 -13.36
N ASP A 380 27.02 5.99 -14.15
CA ASP A 380 27.31 7.42 -14.28
C ASP A 380 26.06 8.32 -14.26
N ASN A 381 24.88 7.76 -13.93
CA ASN A 381 23.62 8.48 -13.91
C ASN A 381 22.83 8.35 -12.58
N PRO A 382 23.45 8.49 -11.40
CA PRO A 382 22.75 8.31 -10.13
C PRO A 382 21.57 9.26 -9.94
N GLU A 383 21.63 10.49 -10.43
CA GLU A 383 20.59 11.52 -10.31
C GLU A 383 19.29 11.16 -11.07
N THR A 384 19.42 10.47 -12.20
CA THR A 384 18.30 10.17 -13.09
C THR A 384 17.85 8.72 -13.04
N ALA A 385 18.71 7.82 -12.53
CA ALA A 385 18.39 6.40 -12.44
C ALA A 385 17.18 6.14 -11.54
N ASP A 386 16.26 5.31 -12.02
CA ASP A 386 15.09 4.88 -11.28
C ASP A 386 15.30 3.52 -10.61
N TYR A 387 16.09 2.64 -11.22
CA TYR A 387 16.40 1.34 -10.65
C TYR A 387 17.84 0.91 -10.91
N TYR A 388 18.32 0.12 -9.96
CA TYR A 388 19.66 -0.43 -9.94
C TYR A 388 19.58 -1.95 -9.95
N GLN A 389 20.43 -2.58 -10.75
CA GLN A 389 20.63 -4.04 -10.75
C GLN A 389 22.08 -4.31 -10.42
N THR A 390 22.35 -4.82 -9.23
CA THR A 390 23.69 -5.07 -8.72
C THR A 390 23.94 -6.57 -8.50
N THR A 391 25.19 -6.99 -8.58
CA THR A 391 25.54 -8.41 -8.44
C THR A 391 25.49 -8.90 -7.00
N ASP A 392 25.73 -7.99 -6.06
CA ASP A 392 25.76 -8.26 -4.62
C ASP A 392 25.51 -6.98 -3.83
N PHE A 393 25.29 -7.11 -2.51
CA PHE A 393 25.01 -5.97 -1.64
C PHE A 393 26.18 -5.00 -1.49
N THR A 394 27.44 -5.43 -1.73
CA THR A 394 28.58 -4.51 -1.71
C THR A 394 28.51 -3.52 -2.88
N ALA A 395 28.16 -4.03 -4.05
CA ALA A 395 27.93 -3.18 -5.24
C ALA A 395 26.69 -2.28 -5.05
N ALA A 396 25.65 -2.78 -4.36
CA ALA A 396 24.48 -1.98 -4.01
C ALA A 396 24.84 -0.83 -3.06
N GLY A 397 25.64 -1.10 -2.02
CA GLY A 397 26.12 -0.06 -1.09
C GLY A 397 26.91 1.03 -1.81
N ALA A 398 27.81 0.66 -2.75
CA ALA A 398 28.56 1.63 -3.54
C ALA A 398 27.64 2.49 -4.43
N ALA A 399 26.62 1.89 -5.04
CA ALA A 399 25.64 2.61 -5.87
C ALA A 399 24.76 3.55 -5.03
N LEU A 400 24.36 3.09 -3.85
CA LEU A 400 23.59 3.89 -2.88
C LEU A 400 24.40 5.08 -2.35
N ASN A 401 25.69 4.91 -2.11
CA ASN A 401 26.58 6.00 -1.75
C ASN A 401 26.60 7.10 -2.84
N GLN A 402 26.70 6.70 -4.13
CA GLN A 402 26.62 7.64 -5.25
C GLN A 402 25.26 8.36 -5.32
N LEU A 403 24.17 7.63 -5.06
CA LEU A 403 22.82 8.21 -5.02
C LEU A 403 22.68 9.22 -3.89
N ALA A 404 23.16 8.89 -2.70
CA ALA A 404 23.11 9.76 -1.52
C ALA A 404 23.76 11.12 -1.77
N LEU A 405 24.89 11.12 -2.46
CA LEU A 405 25.70 12.31 -2.72
C LEU A 405 25.42 12.98 -4.06
N SER A 406 24.51 12.41 -4.87
CA SER A 406 24.27 12.90 -6.24
C SER A 406 23.89 14.38 -6.33
N ASN A 407 23.14 14.87 -5.32
CA ASN A 407 22.71 16.26 -5.26
C ASN A 407 23.63 17.18 -4.42
N CYS A 408 24.74 16.65 -3.88
CA CYS A 408 25.66 17.42 -3.06
C CYS A 408 26.87 18.00 -3.84
N ALA A 409 26.94 17.72 -5.14
CA ALA A 409 28.03 18.27 -5.97
C ALA A 409 27.95 19.78 -6.09
N GLY A 410 29.06 20.46 -5.77
CA GLY A 410 29.16 21.92 -5.79
C GLY A 410 28.45 22.60 -4.61
N THR A 411 28.18 21.90 -3.51
CA THR A 411 27.46 22.45 -2.34
C THR A 411 28.35 22.57 -1.10
N VAL A 412 27.96 23.47 -0.20
CA VAL A 412 28.51 23.58 1.14
C VAL A 412 27.37 23.38 2.15
N SER A 413 27.41 22.27 2.89
CA SER A 413 26.52 22.03 4.03
C SER A 413 27.16 22.51 5.31
N VAL A 414 26.42 23.19 6.19
CA VAL A 414 26.89 23.64 7.50
C VAL A 414 26.00 22.97 8.54
N ILE A 415 26.60 22.19 9.41
CA ILE A 415 25.95 21.58 10.56
C ILE A 415 26.30 22.36 11.82
N LYS A 416 25.31 22.98 12.41
CA LYS A 416 25.45 23.72 13.66
C LYS A 416 25.29 22.79 14.86
N GLN A 417 26.27 22.87 15.77
CA GLN A 417 26.23 22.13 17.02
C GLN A 417 26.43 23.03 18.23
N ILE A 418 25.72 22.75 19.30
CA ILE A 418 25.83 23.41 20.60
C ILE A 418 26.60 22.50 21.55
N VAL A 419 27.72 23.04 22.02
CA VAL A 419 28.61 22.37 22.94
C VAL A 419 28.07 22.55 24.37
N PRO A 420 28.12 21.51 25.23
CA PRO A 420 27.73 21.68 26.61
C PRO A 420 28.50 22.79 27.30
N GLU A 421 27.82 23.62 28.08
CA GLU A 421 28.38 24.74 28.83
C GLU A 421 29.56 24.34 29.74
N SER A 422 29.46 23.12 30.33
CA SER A 422 30.51 22.57 31.20
C SER A 422 31.84 22.31 30.49
N ASN A 423 31.86 22.27 29.16
CA ASN A 423 33.08 22.01 28.40
C ASN A 423 33.98 23.26 28.37
N THR A 424 35.26 23.03 28.28
CA THR A 424 36.25 24.14 28.27
C THR A 424 37.19 24.09 27.07
N GLY A 425 37.68 25.23 26.60
CA GLY A 425 38.58 25.28 25.45
C GLY A 425 37.92 24.76 24.18
N GLU A 426 38.58 23.86 23.47
CA GLU A 426 38.12 23.23 22.21
C GLU A 426 37.43 21.86 22.43
N ASP A 427 37.05 21.52 23.65
CA ASP A 427 36.30 20.29 23.93
C ASP A 427 34.87 20.44 23.44
N VAL A 428 34.51 19.64 22.42
CA VAL A 428 33.18 19.58 21.80
C VAL A 428 32.43 18.25 22.12
N SER A 429 32.96 17.48 23.08
CA SER A 429 32.32 16.23 23.48
C SER A 429 30.90 16.45 24.01
N GLY A 430 29.95 15.62 23.61
CA GLY A 430 28.53 15.74 23.99
C GLY A 430 27.81 16.91 23.35
N SER A 431 28.34 17.51 22.26
CA SER A 431 27.64 18.52 21.48
C SER A 431 26.38 17.92 20.81
N ARG A 432 25.38 18.77 20.61
CA ARG A 432 24.08 18.42 20.02
C ARG A 432 23.80 19.30 18.81
N ASN A 433 23.02 18.83 17.87
CA ASN A 433 22.53 19.67 16.80
C ASN A 433 21.78 20.88 17.38
N ALA A 434 22.00 22.04 16.78
CA ALA A 434 21.31 23.26 17.17
C ALA A 434 19.83 23.19 16.73
N GLY A 435 18.97 23.82 17.50
CA GLY A 435 17.59 24.10 17.09
C GLY A 435 17.52 25.20 16.04
N PRO A 436 16.31 25.72 15.76
CA PRO A 436 16.07 26.69 14.71
C PRO A 436 16.68 28.07 15.00
N GLY A 437 16.96 28.84 13.94
CA GLY A 437 17.31 30.26 14.02
C GLY A 437 18.79 30.56 14.07
N TRP A 438 19.69 29.62 13.84
CA TRP A 438 21.12 29.91 13.62
C TRP A 438 21.34 30.31 12.17
N GLU A 439 21.64 31.55 11.95
CA GLU A 439 21.77 32.19 10.64
C GLU A 439 23.19 32.12 10.10
N PHE A 440 23.35 31.69 8.86
CA PHE A 440 24.59 31.64 8.11
C PHE A 440 24.45 32.36 6.79
N THR A 441 25.47 33.11 6.38
CA THR A 441 25.55 33.78 5.10
C THR A 441 26.72 33.25 4.31
N ALA A 442 26.48 32.67 3.16
CA ALA A 442 27.51 32.23 2.23
C ALA A 442 27.76 33.32 1.17
N SER A 443 29.01 33.49 0.81
CA SER A 443 29.47 34.45 -0.22
C SER A 443 30.70 33.92 -0.94
N SER A 444 31.05 34.49 -2.10
CA SER A 444 32.29 34.14 -2.82
C SER A 444 32.91 35.37 -3.46
N THR A 445 34.25 35.38 -3.56
CA THR A 445 35.00 36.38 -4.34
C THR A 445 34.95 36.13 -5.83
N GLU A 446 34.61 34.90 -6.23
CA GLU A 446 34.37 34.53 -7.63
C GLU A 446 32.88 34.74 -7.94
N PRO A 447 32.53 35.00 -9.21
CA PRO A 447 31.15 35.28 -9.61
C PRO A 447 30.33 33.98 -9.70
N LEU A 448 30.00 33.38 -8.58
CA LEU A 448 29.09 32.24 -8.46
C LEU A 448 27.64 32.74 -8.44
N GLY A 449 26.75 32.08 -9.22
CA GLY A 449 25.32 32.33 -9.12
C GLY A 449 24.78 31.84 -7.79
N GLY A 450 23.65 32.40 -7.34
CA GLY A 450 23.03 32.01 -6.06
C GLY A 450 23.69 32.59 -4.82
N LEU A 451 24.87 33.20 -4.95
CA LEU A 451 25.55 33.85 -3.83
C LEU A 451 25.60 35.39 -4.00
N PRO A 452 25.56 36.21 -2.93
CA PRO A 452 25.44 35.78 -1.52
C PRO A 452 24.04 35.24 -1.18
N ASP A 453 23.97 34.23 -0.29
CA ASP A 453 22.74 33.64 0.21
C ASP A 453 22.79 33.52 1.75
N THR A 454 21.66 33.72 2.40
CA THR A 454 21.54 33.64 3.87
C THR A 454 20.49 32.62 4.22
N ARG A 455 20.83 31.63 5.05
CA ARG A 455 19.96 30.56 5.52
C ARG A 455 20.04 30.39 7.02
N ALA A 456 18.98 29.99 7.64
CA ALA A 456 18.91 29.69 9.06
C ALA A 456 18.56 28.23 9.29
N THR A 457 19.02 27.63 10.37
CA THR A 457 18.64 26.31 10.80
C THR A 457 17.15 26.25 11.11
N ASP A 458 16.51 25.13 10.77
CA ASP A 458 15.11 24.85 11.02
C ASP A 458 14.90 23.95 12.25
N ASP A 459 13.65 23.74 12.64
CA ASP A 459 13.24 22.84 13.73
C ASP A 459 13.04 21.41 13.21
N ASP A 460 13.98 20.93 12.43
CA ASP A 460 13.96 19.60 11.81
C ASP A 460 14.91 18.60 12.51
N GLY A 461 15.63 19.07 13.55
CA GLY A 461 16.59 18.29 14.31
C GLY A 461 17.93 18.03 13.59
N THR A 462 18.14 18.54 12.38
CA THR A 462 19.41 18.38 11.66
C THR A 462 20.46 19.38 12.11
N GLY A 463 20.02 20.57 12.55
CA GLY A 463 20.89 21.71 12.84
C GLY A 463 21.66 22.18 11.60
N GLY A 464 21.18 21.82 10.40
CA GLY A 464 21.92 22.03 9.16
C GLY A 464 21.32 23.07 8.24
N VAL A 465 22.20 23.66 7.42
CA VAL A 465 21.82 24.46 6.25
C VAL A 465 22.71 24.05 5.07
N THR A 466 22.24 24.17 3.85
CA THR A 466 23.03 23.91 2.65
C THR A 466 22.99 25.08 1.70
N PHE A 467 24.15 25.45 1.16
CA PHE A 467 24.33 26.46 0.11
C PHE A 467 24.66 25.77 -1.21
N GLU A 468 24.02 26.20 -2.28
CA GLU A 468 24.09 25.62 -3.61
C GLU A 468 24.55 26.66 -4.64
N PRO A 469 25.86 27.05 -4.64
CA PRO A 469 26.35 28.03 -5.60
C PRO A 469 26.37 27.49 -7.03
N GLU A 470 25.94 28.30 -7.99
CA GLU A 470 25.96 27.99 -9.40
C GLU A 470 27.30 28.33 -10.03
N PHE A 471 28.07 27.33 -10.41
CA PHE A 471 29.38 27.49 -11.02
C PHE A 471 29.27 27.86 -12.52
N PRO A 472 29.93 28.93 -12.97
CA PRO A 472 30.14 29.19 -14.38
C PRO A 472 30.80 27.96 -15.09
N PRO A 473 30.49 27.65 -16.34
CA PRO A 473 31.05 26.46 -17.04
C PRO A 473 32.58 26.36 -17.06
N THR A 474 33.27 27.48 -16.89
CA THR A 474 34.75 27.57 -16.93
C THR A 474 35.40 27.51 -15.57
N THR A 475 34.63 27.57 -14.48
CA THR A 475 35.11 27.58 -13.09
C THR A 475 35.06 26.16 -12.55
N GLY A 476 36.19 25.58 -12.22
CA GLY A 476 36.28 24.20 -11.68
C GLY A 476 36.26 24.18 -10.15
N GLU A 477 36.70 25.25 -9.51
CA GLU A 477 36.81 25.39 -8.06
C GLU A 477 36.71 26.88 -7.71
N ALA A 478 36.14 27.22 -6.57
CA ALA A 478 36.02 28.60 -6.10
C ALA A 478 36.00 28.65 -4.55
N PRO A 479 36.57 29.72 -3.94
CA PRO A 479 36.47 29.92 -2.52
C PRO A 479 35.03 30.35 -2.14
N VAL A 480 34.44 29.64 -1.17
CA VAL A 480 33.17 29.99 -0.54
C VAL A 480 33.40 30.35 0.90
N THR A 481 33.01 31.57 1.28
CA THR A 481 33.07 32.07 2.64
C THR A 481 31.69 31.97 3.26
N VAL A 482 31.63 31.35 4.42
CA VAL A 482 30.42 31.24 5.25
C VAL A 482 30.64 32.03 6.52
N GLU A 483 29.73 32.92 6.85
CA GLU A 483 29.73 33.72 8.07
C GLU A 483 28.52 33.40 8.92
N GLU A 484 28.75 33.06 10.20
CA GLU A 484 27.70 32.88 11.18
C GLU A 484 27.29 34.23 11.78
N THR A 485 25.97 34.50 11.81
CA THR A 485 25.42 35.55 12.65
C THR A 485 25.38 35.03 14.08
N GLN A 486 26.37 35.53 14.89
CA GLN A 486 26.54 35.07 16.26
C GLN A 486 25.27 35.34 17.09
N GLN A 487 24.71 34.31 17.69
CA GLN A 487 23.61 34.48 18.64
C GLN A 487 24.11 35.12 19.97
N PRO A 488 23.28 35.93 20.64
CA PRO A 488 23.59 36.46 21.96
C PRO A 488 23.95 35.33 22.94
N ASN A 489 24.86 35.59 23.86
CA ASN A 489 25.26 34.68 24.93
C ASN A 489 25.85 33.35 24.45
N HIS A 490 26.38 33.31 23.23
CA HIS A 490 27.09 32.15 22.72
C HIS A 490 28.44 32.58 22.14
N THR A 491 29.44 31.76 22.34
CA THR A 491 30.79 31.94 21.80
C THR A 491 31.12 30.78 20.87
N LEU A 492 31.64 31.07 19.68
CA LEU A 492 32.15 30.08 18.75
C LEU A 492 33.31 29.30 19.37
N VAL A 493 33.28 27.99 19.26
CA VAL A 493 34.31 27.07 19.74
C VAL A 493 35.14 26.59 18.56
N THR A 494 36.40 27.04 18.51
CA THR A 494 37.33 26.62 17.44
C THR A 494 37.76 25.18 17.60
N GLN A 495 38.23 24.58 16.52
CA GLN A 495 38.87 23.28 16.52
C GLN A 495 40.25 23.37 15.84
N GLY A 496 41.32 23.20 16.63
CA GLY A 496 42.69 23.45 16.17
C GLY A 496 42.89 24.88 15.71
N GLY A 497 42.12 25.82 16.27
CA GLY A 497 42.12 27.22 15.91
C GLY A 497 41.31 27.59 14.67
N ALA A 498 40.64 26.65 14.01
CA ALA A 498 39.73 26.89 12.89
C ALA A 498 38.29 27.11 13.38
N ASN A 499 37.54 28.01 12.71
CA ASN A 499 36.16 28.35 13.05
C ASN A 499 35.14 27.25 12.62
N ALA A 500 35.55 26.29 11.79
CA ALA A 500 34.78 25.15 11.41
C ALA A 500 35.66 23.92 11.20
N VAL A 501 35.09 22.76 11.27
CA VAL A 501 35.71 21.49 10.84
C VAL A 501 35.02 21.04 9.57
N CYS A 502 35.76 20.99 8.46
CA CYS A 502 35.18 20.67 7.16
C CYS A 502 35.75 19.36 6.59
N VAL A 503 34.88 18.59 5.96
CA VAL A 503 35.23 17.36 5.26
C VAL A 503 34.62 17.35 3.87
N ASN A 504 35.28 16.68 2.94
CA ASN A 504 34.76 16.39 1.64
C ASN A 504 33.73 15.23 1.78
N LEU A 505 32.54 15.40 1.23
CA LEU A 505 31.48 14.40 1.33
C LEU A 505 31.76 13.14 0.52
N ASP A 506 32.54 13.22 -0.54
CA ASP A 506 32.83 12.09 -1.45
C ASP A 506 33.75 11.03 -0.82
N ASP A 507 34.73 11.48 -0.01
CA ASP A 507 35.80 10.61 0.53
C ASP A 507 36.08 10.78 2.03
N GLY A 508 35.37 11.70 2.71
CA GLY A 508 35.54 12.01 4.12
C GLY A 508 36.88 12.72 4.43
N ALA A 509 37.65 13.13 3.41
CA ALA A 509 38.95 13.81 3.62
C ALA A 509 38.74 15.19 4.23
N SER A 510 39.63 15.56 5.18
CA SER A 510 39.61 16.89 5.79
C SER A 510 39.85 17.98 4.74
N VAL A 511 38.98 18.98 4.70
CA VAL A 511 39.09 20.16 3.84
C VAL A 511 39.75 21.27 4.62
N PRO A 512 40.80 21.93 4.09
CA PRO A 512 41.46 23.07 4.75
C PRO A 512 40.49 24.24 4.95
N VAL A 513 40.48 24.79 6.15
CA VAL A 513 39.63 25.93 6.53
C VAL A 513 40.49 27.15 6.74
N THR A 514 40.10 28.30 6.18
CA THR A 514 40.68 29.60 6.46
C THR A 514 39.65 30.45 7.20
N ASN A 515 40.00 30.93 8.41
CA ASN A 515 39.07 31.78 9.17
C ASN A 515 38.78 33.11 8.45
N SER A 516 37.55 33.54 8.43
CA SER A 516 37.09 34.85 7.95
C SER A 516 36.44 35.58 9.13
N GLY A 517 37.18 36.47 9.75
CA GLY A 517 36.73 37.15 10.97
C GLY A 517 36.61 36.21 12.19
N PRO A 518 35.80 36.60 13.19
CA PRO A 518 35.65 35.82 14.43
C PRO A 518 34.74 34.59 14.30
N THR A 519 33.79 34.60 13.39
CA THR A 519 32.74 33.58 13.27
C THR A 519 32.63 32.95 11.88
N GLY A 520 33.33 33.52 10.88
CA GLY A 520 33.30 33.03 9.51
C GLY A 520 34.48 32.12 9.17
N PHE A 521 34.33 31.41 8.10
CA PHE A 521 35.34 30.54 7.50
C PHE A 521 35.24 30.49 5.98
N THR A 522 36.32 30.16 5.31
CA THR A 522 36.38 29.97 3.84
C THR A 522 36.93 28.60 3.54
N VAL A 523 36.29 27.92 2.59
CA VAL A 523 36.71 26.65 2.00
C VAL A 523 36.79 26.79 0.50
N ASP A 524 37.73 26.06 -0.13
CA ASP A 524 37.78 25.92 -1.58
C ASP A 524 36.78 24.81 -2.00
N LEU A 525 35.72 25.17 -2.71
CA LEU A 525 34.66 24.29 -3.16
C LEU A 525 34.89 23.90 -4.62
N ALA A 526 35.09 22.62 -4.86
CA ALA A 526 35.11 22.08 -6.23
C ALA A 526 33.72 22.02 -6.82
N ARG A 527 33.55 22.31 -8.11
CA ARG A 527 32.29 22.28 -8.83
C ARG A 527 31.56 20.96 -8.73
N GLN A 528 32.26 19.85 -8.62
CA GLN A 528 31.70 18.49 -8.55
C GLN A 528 31.91 17.83 -7.19
N GLY A 529 32.44 18.56 -6.20
CA GLY A 529 32.64 18.07 -4.84
C GLY A 529 31.65 18.70 -3.88
N GLY A 530 31.22 17.96 -2.86
CA GLY A 530 30.43 18.47 -1.75
C GLY A 530 31.29 18.65 -0.52
N VAL A 531 31.09 19.74 0.26
CA VAL A 531 31.81 20.00 1.49
C VAL A 531 30.82 20.12 2.64
N SER A 532 31.07 19.37 3.71
CA SER A 532 30.31 19.49 4.96
C SER A 532 31.19 20.17 6.03
N CYS A 533 30.67 21.19 6.69
CA CYS A 533 31.36 21.95 7.71
C CYS A 533 30.58 21.95 9.03
N THR A 534 31.19 21.51 10.11
CA THR A 534 30.56 21.56 11.44
C THR A 534 31.07 22.82 12.16
N VAL A 535 30.14 23.62 12.66
CA VAL A 535 30.39 24.85 13.42
C VAL A 535 29.86 24.66 14.84
N TYR A 536 30.68 24.92 15.82
CA TYR A 536 30.40 24.73 17.24
C TYR A 536 30.24 26.04 17.97
N ASN A 537 29.20 26.21 18.78
CA ASN A 537 29.08 27.29 19.73
C ASN A 537 28.80 26.73 21.12
N ARG A 538 29.24 27.45 22.12
CA ARG A 538 29.00 27.17 23.54
C ARG A 538 28.31 28.38 24.16
N PRO A 539 27.31 28.17 25.03
CA PRO A 539 26.73 29.22 25.84
C PRO A 539 27.80 29.96 26.67
N ASP A 540 27.65 31.24 26.81
CA ASP A 540 28.63 32.11 27.48
C ASP A 540 28.52 31.98 29.01
N PRO A 541 29.54 31.55 29.74
CA PRO A 541 29.46 31.33 31.20
C PRO A 541 29.13 32.57 32.01
N SER A 542 29.29 33.76 31.43
CA SER A 542 29.00 35.02 32.13
C SER A 542 27.50 35.32 32.30
N GLN A 543 26.65 34.50 31.79
CA GLN A 543 25.16 34.60 31.92
C GLN A 543 24.58 33.56 32.88
N ASP A 544 25.44 32.73 33.51
CA ASP A 544 25.04 31.59 34.36
C ASP A 544 24.28 31.97 35.66
N GLU A 545 24.06 33.27 35.90
CA GLU A 545 23.21 33.71 37.00
C GLU A 545 21.74 33.88 36.65
N LEU A 546 21.39 33.83 35.36
CA LEU A 546 19.99 33.97 34.91
C LEU A 546 19.43 32.64 34.48
N ALA A 547 18.18 32.45 34.81
CA ALA A 547 17.40 31.30 34.41
C ALA A 547 16.04 31.73 33.83
N ASP A 548 15.51 30.94 33.02
CA ASP A 548 14.15 31.12 32.55
C ASP A 548 13.34 29.81 32.67
N LEU A 549 12.02 29.95 32.56
CA LEU A 549 11.09 28.85 32.70
C LEU A 549 10.05 28.93 31.59
N THR A 550 9.95 27.84 30.85
CA THR A 550 8.86 27.57 29.89
C THR A 550 7.97 26.48 30.48
N VAL A 551 6.67 26.65 30.39
CA VAL A 551 5.72 25.64 30.82
C VAL A 551 4.76 25.36 29.67
N ASP A 552 4.83 24.15 29.15
CA ASP A 552 3.98 23.64 28.10
C ASP A 552 2.74 22.93 28.65
N LYS A 553 1.74 22.81 27.83
CA LYS A 553 0.48 22.15 28.19
C LYS A 553 0.22 20.95 27.30
N ARG A 554 -0.15 19.88 27.95
CA ARG A 554 -0.68 18.68 27.30
C ARG A 554 -2.01 18.28 27.91
N TRP A 555 -2.90 17.78 27.11
CA TRP A 555 -4.18 17.27 27.55
C TRP A 555 -4.30 15.78 27.23
N ILE A 556 -4.84 15.00 28.12
CA ILE A 556 -5.26 13.63 27.89
C ILE A 556 -6.76 13.58 28.13
N VAL A 557 -7.54 13.47 27.07
CA VAL A 557 -9.00 13.40 27.14
C VAL A 557 -9.44 12.02 26.68
N ASP A 558 -10.03 11.26 27.57
CA ASP A 558 -10.44 9.86 27.35
C ASP A 558 -9.32 8.97 26.79
N GLY A 559 -8.07 9.22 27.26
CA GLY A 559 -6.88 8.46 26.87
C GLY A 559 -6.23 8.92 25.58
N THR A 560 -6.75 9.94 24.90
CA THR A 560 -6.14 10.55 23.72
C THR A 560 -5.38 11.81 24.12
N SER A 561 -4.15 11.95 23.65
CA SER A 561 -3.29 13.11 23.93
C SER A 561 -3.53 14.24 22.93
N TYR A 562 -3.51 15.48 23.41
CA TYR A 562 -3.65 16.72 22.63
C TYR A 562 -2.71 17.77 23.17
N ASP A 563 -2.14 18.59 22.31
CA ASP A 563 -1.41 19.78 22.68
C ASP A 563 -2.35 20.95 23.02
N GLU A 564 -1.82 22.01 23.62
CA GLU A 564 -2.64 23.18 23.97
C GLU A 564 -3.20 23.86 22.71
N GLY A 565 -4.51 23.99 22.68
CA GLY A 565 -5.27 24.57 21.55
C GLY A 565 -5.92 23.52 20.66
N ASP A 566 -5.47 22.26 20.70
CA ASP A 566 -6.02 21.15 19.90
C ASP A 566 -7.00 20.26 20.72
N GLN A 567 -7.12 20.50 22.02
CA GLN A 567 -8.04 19.74 22.89
C GLN A 567 -9.50 19.97 22.52
N PRO A 568 -10.38 19.00 22.80
CA PRO A 568 -11.83 19.14 22.58
C PRO A 568 -12.38 20.42 23.21
N GLY A 569 -13.20 21.14 22.47
CA GLY A 569 -13.70 22.49 22.84
C GLY A 569 -14.35 22.55 24.23
N GLY A 570 -14.09 23.63 24.95
CA GLY A 570 -14.59 23.91 26.29
C GLY A 570 -13.67 23.46 27.42
N ASN A 571 -12.61 22.70 27.14
CA ASN A 571 -11.57 22.41 28.11
C ASN A 571 -10.52 23.54 28.07
N GLU A 572 -10.40 24.26 29.16
CA GLU A 572 -9.49 25.41 29.28
C GLU A 572 -8.64 25.30 30.54
N ALA A 573 -7.39 25.77 30.46
CA ALA A 573 -6.52 25.89 31.61
C ALA A 573 -5.75 27.20 31.58
N THR A 574 -5.63 27.85 32.71
CA THR A 574 -4.88 29.10 32.87
C THR A 574 -3.68 28.85 33.75
N LEU A 575 -2.47 28.95 33.16
CA LEU A 575 -1.22 28.83 33.86
C LEU A 575 -0.97 30.06 34.76
N THR A 576 -0.51 29.83 35.98
CA THR A 576 0.03 30.88 36.87
C THR A 576 1.41 30.49 37.36
N LEU A 577 2.34 31.46 37.26
CA LEU A 577 3.73 31.29 37.71
C LEU A 577 4.10 32.35 38.72
N THR A 578 4.86 31.97 39.75
CA THR A 578 5.58 32.96 40.55
C THR A 578 6.69 33.60 39.73
N GLY A 579 6.83 34.91 39.85
CA GLY A 579 7.83 35.66 39.09
C GLY A 579 9.24 35.59 39.71
N PRO A 580 10.25 36.07 38.96
CA PRO A 580 11.64 36.18 39.43
C PRO A 580 11.73 36.90 40.78
N GLY A 581 12.69 36.49 41.64
CA GLY A 581 12.94 37.09 42.95
C GLY A 581 11.79 36.94 43.92
N GLY A 582 10.89 35.91 43.74
CA GLY A 582 9.74 35.67 44.59
C GLY A 582 8.58 36.63 44.38
N ALA A 583 8.46 37.24 43.19
CA ALA A 583 7.32 38.04 42.82
C ALA A 583 6.05 37.17 42.80
N GLY A 584 4.89 37.74 43.20
CA GLY A 584 3.63 36.99 43.30
C GLY A 584 3.22 36.30 41.99
N ALA A 585 2.53 35.20 42.09
CA ALA A 585 2.05 34.43 40.94
C ALA A 585 1.17 35.28 40.01
N THR A 586 1.40 35.18 38.73
CA THR A 586 0.65 35.89 37.69
C THR A 586 0.37 34.98 36.54
N PRO A 587 -0.76 35.16 35.84
CA PRO A 587 -1.07 34.40 34.64
C PRO A 587 -0.03 34.51 33.55
N GLN A 588 0.24 33.42 32.85
CA GLN A 588 1.14 33.36 31.71
C GLN A 588 0.55 32.49 30.62
N PRO A 589 0.69 32.82 29.33
CA PRO A 589 0.31 31.91 28.25
C PRO A 589 1.21 30.66 28.28
N TRP A 590 0.60 29.51 27.97
CA TRP A 590 1.33 28.25 27.79
C TRP A 590 2.38 28.37 26.66
N GLY A 591 3.45 27.62 26.76
CA GLY A 591 4.54 27.62 25.77
C GLY A 591 5.32 28.92 25.68
N THR A 592 5.11 29.89 26.58
CA THR A 592 5.88 31.15 26.59
C THR A 592 6.91 31.13 27.69
N THR A 593 8.10 31.58 27.35
CA THR A 593 9.25 31.62 28.28
C THR A 593 9.14 32.84 29.22
N ARG A 594 9.24 32.61 30.50
CA ARG A 594 9.43 33.69 31.52
C ARG A 594 10.88 33.76 31.92
N ALA A 595 11.52 34.84 31.56
CA ALA A 595 12.94 35.10 31.86
C ALA A 595 13.11 35.95 33.13
N GLY A 596 14.38 36.06 33.60
CA GLY A 596 14.80 36.93 34.66
C GLY A 596 14.87 36.29 36.06
N TYR A 597 14.70 34.98 36.14
CA TYR A 597 15.02 34.20 37.35
C TYR A 597 16.54 34.12 37.52
N GLN A 598 16.98 33.80 38.72
CA GLN A 598 18.37 33.41 38.97
C GLN A 598 18.50 31.90 39.05
N LEU A 599 19.66 31.37 38.66
CA LEU A 599 19.95 29.93 38.87
C LEU A 599 19.85 29.62 40.38
N GLY A 600 19.00 28.59 40.65
CA GLY A 600 18.68 28.20 42.02
C GLY A 600 17.40 28.79 42.56
N ASP A 601 16.77 29.73 41.87
CA ASP A 601 15.42 30.20 42.17
C ASP A 601 14.42 29.05 42.13
N THR A 602 13.33 29.18 42.90
CA THR A 602 12.19 28.28 42.83
C THR A 602 10.98 29.04 42.31
N ALA A 603 10.39 28.53 41.24
CA ALA A 603 9.15 29.04 40.72
C ALA A 603 8.02 28.06 41.05
N THR A 604 6.92 28.58 41.59
CA THR A 604 5.71 27.79 41.76
C THR A 604 4.89 27.84 40.49
N VAL A 605 4.61 26.65 39.95
CA VAL A 605 3.78 26.41 38.78
C VAL A 605 2.43 25.93 39.24
N ASP A 606 1.36 26.60 38.90
CA ASP A 606 -0.01 26.17 39.20
C ASP A 606 -0.97 26.54 38.06
N GLU A 607 -2.10 25.92 38.01
CA GLU A 607 -3.12 26.22 37.00
C GLU A 607 -4.53 26.19 37.58
N GLU A 608 -5.40 26.95 36.94
CA GLU A 608 -6.85 26.84 37.11
C GLU A 608 -7.42 26.15 35.87
N VAL A 609 -8.08 24.99 36.08
CA VAL A 609 -8.64 24.17 35.00
C VAL A 609 -10.15 24.29 34.97
N THR A 610 -10.71 24.58 33.79
CA THR A 610 -12.15 24.57 33.56
C THR A 610 -12.43 23.42 32.55
N PRO A 611 -12.96 22.27 33.03
CA PRO A 611 -13.36 21.20 32.16
C PRO A 611 -14.56 21.60 31.28
N GLY A 612 -14.58 21.14 30.05
CA GLY A 612 -15.69 21.32 29.14
C GLY A 612 -16.97 20.61 29.58
N PRO A 613 -18.10 20.90 28.95
CA PRO A 613 -19.38 20.24 29.26
C PRO A 613 -19.23 18.70 29.24
N GLY A 614 -19.72 18.04 30.28
CA GLY A 614 -19.65 16.59 30.41
C GLY A 614 -18.25 16.03 30.76
N CYS A 615 -17.23 16.88 30.89
CA CYS A 615 -15.88 16.47 31.26
C CYS A 615 -15.61 16.64 32.76
N ARG A 616 -14.81 15.74 33.32
CA ARG A 616 -14.34 15.78 34.70
C ARG A 616 -12.82 15.64 34.74
N LEU A 617 -12.16 16.53 35.42
CA LEU A 617 -10.74 16.45 35.69
C LEU A 617 -10.43 15.23 36.58
N VAL A 618 -9.48 14.41 36.14
CA VAL A 618 -8.98 13.21 36.82
C VAL A 618 -7.67 13.52 37.51
N SER A 619 -6.70 14.09 36.80
CA SER A 619 -5.41 14.55 37.35
C SER A 619 -4.93 15.81 36.67
N ARG A 620 -4.08 16.55 37.37
CA ARG A 620 -3.25 17.62 36.85
C ARG A 620 -1.84 17.49 37.44
N GLU A 621 -0.89 17.31 36.61
CA GLU A 621 0.46 16.95 37.07
C GLU A 621 1.54 17.45 36.08
N VAL A 622 2.75 17.68 36.59
CA VAL A 622 3.92 17.86 35.76
C VAL A 622 4.38 16.49 35.28
N THR A 623 4.35 16.26 33.99
CA THR A 623 4.67 14.95 33.39
C THR A 623 6.05 14.88 32.76
N GLU A 624 6.65 16.04 32.46
CA GLU A 624 8.02 16.12 31.92
C GLU A 624 8.75 17.31 32.53
N ILE A 625 10.03 17.14 32.79
CA ILE A 625 10.93 18.17 33.23
C ILE A 625 12.19 18.09 32.35
N ASN A 626 12.39 19.07 31.47
CA ASN A 626 13.51 19.11 30.53
C ASN A 626 13.62 17.85 29.64
N GLY A 627 12.47 17.31 29.19
CA GLY A 627 12.37 16.09 28.40
C GLY A 627 12.47 14.78 29.20
N ASP A 628 12.74 14.85 30.50
CA ASP A 628 12.74 13.66 31.36
C ASP A 628 11.32 13.45 31.97
N PRO A 629 10.79 12.23 31.95
CA PRO A 629 9.48 11.93 32.55
C PRO A 629 9.42 12.28 34.06
N ALA A 630 8.36 12.93 34.47
CA ALA A 630 8.07 13.31 35.85
C ALA A 630 6.64 12.92 36.24
N THR A 631 6.32 12.91 37.52
CA THR A 631 4.98 12.68 38.02
C THR A 631 4.80 13.47 39.34
N ASP A 632 4.61 14.76 39.23
CA ASP A 632 4.49 15.64 40.38
C ASP A 632 3.18 16.42 40.31
N ASP A 633 2.45 16.45 41.40
CA ASP A 633 1.15 17.16 41.51
C ASP A 633 1.33 18.67 41.49
N LEU A 634 0.36 19.38 40.90
CA LEU A 634 0.26 20.84 41.02
C LEU A 634 -0.44 21.28 42.33
N PRO A 635 -0.02 22.38 42.93
CA PRO A 635 1.05 23.30 42.54
C PRO A 635 2.45 22.67 42.70
N PHE A 636 3.31 22.86 41.72
CA PHE A 636 4.66 22.31 41.65
C PHE A 636 5.72 23.37 41.89
N GLU A 637 6.74 23.08 42.70
CA GLU A 637 7.86 23.96 42.94
C GLU A 637 9.05 23.62 42.03
N ALA A 638 9.11 24.28 40.88
CA ALA A 638 10.19 24.13 39.93
C ALA A 638 11.45 24.83 40.44
N ARG A 639 12.48 24.05 40.73
CA ARG A 639 13.81 24.63 41.06
C ARG A 639 14.60 24.80 39.79
N LEU A 640 14.94 26.03 39.43
CA LEU A 640 15.63 26.41 38.22
C LEU A 640 17.14 26.19 38.40
N THR A 641 17.62 25.02 38.02
CA THR A 641 19.02 24.60 38.15
C THR A 641 19.78 24.69 36.83
N ARG A 642 19.14 25.20 35.79
CA ARG A 642 19.63 25.34 34.42
C ARG A 642 19.19 26.71 33.89
N GLU A 643 19.90 27.20 32.84
CA GLU A 643 19.53 28.42 32.13
C GLU A 643 18.10 28.36 31.61
N HIS A 644 17.76 27.27 30.92
CA HIS A 644 16.41 26.99 30.46
C HIS A 644 15.83 25.80 31.22
N THR A 645 14.67 25.99 31.83
CA THR A 645 13.88 24.91 32.41
C THR A 645 12.58 24.83 31.66
N GLU A 646 12.30 23.66 31.15
CA GLU A 646 11.08 23.34 30.42
C GLU A 646 10.25 22.31 31.20
N LEU A 647 8.97 22.57 31.37
CA LEU A 647 8.04 21.69 32.07
C LEU A 647 6.85 21.44 31.18
N THR A 648 6.37 20.21 31.19
CA THR A 648 5.08 19.88 30.58
C THR A 648 4.07 19.57 31.68
N VAL A 649 3.00 20.34 31.72
CA VAL A 649 1.84 20.09 32.61
C VAL A 649 0.78 19.34 31.83
N THR A 650 0.39 18.16 32.33
CA THR A 650 -0.63 17.36 31.70
C THR A 650 -1.89 17.30 32.54
N ASN A 651 -3.03 17.62 31.92
CA ASN A 651 -4.34 17.41 32.50
C ASN A 651 -4.99 16.17 31.91
N THR A 652 -5.39 15.26 32.78
CA THR A 652 -6.16 14.10 32.38
C THR A 652 -7.64 14.31 32.67
N LEU A 653 -8.47 14.23 31.65
CA LEU A 653 -9.89 14.38 31.74
C LEU A 653 -10.59 13.10 31.27
N THR A 654 -11.73 12.85 31.89
CA THR A 654 -12.71 11.89 31.39
C THR A 654 -13.95 12.66 31.02
N CYS A 655 -14.30 12.62 29.74
CA CYS A 655 -15.46 13.30 29.20
C CYS A 655 -16.56 12.26 28.95
N ARG A 656 -17.66 12.46 29.59
CA ARG A 656 -18.86 11.72 29.29
C ARG A 656 -19.91 12.76 28.93
N PRO A 657 -20.55 12.65 27.77
CA PRO A 657 -21.68 13.54 27.48
C PRO A 657 -22.75 13.40 28.57
N ASP A 658 -23.43 14.47 28.88
CA ASP A 658 -24.55 14.44 29.84
C ASP A 658 -25.71 13.56 29.37
N GLU A 659 -25.83 13.43 28.06
CA GLU A 659 -26.73 12.51 27.35
C GLU A 659 -25.99 11.83 26.21
N VAL A 660 -26.28 10.58 25.98
CA VAL A 660 -25.75 9.80 24.87
C VAL A 660 -26.88 9.30 23.98
N ASP A 661 -26.59 9.03 22.74
CA ASP A 661 -27.53 8.46 21.80
C ASP A 661 -27.08 7.11 21.22
N LEU A 662 -28.06 6.39 20.71
CA LEU A 662 -27.87 5.13 20.01
C LEU A 662 -28.51 5.20 18.63
N THR A 663 -27.71 5.00 17.61
CA THR A 663 -28.14 4.79 16.23
C THR A 663 -27.89 3.35 15.83
N VAL A 664 -28.87 2.69 15.23
CA VAL A 664 -28.71 1.33 14.73
C VAL A 664 -29.07 1.32 13.25
N ASP A 665 -28.09 0.96 12.43
CA ASP A 665 -28.23 0.79 11.00
C ASP A 665 -28.57 -0.65 10.65
N LYS A 666 -29.15 -0.85 9.46
CA LYS A 666 -29.51 -2.16 8.96
C LYS A 666 -28.73 -2.48 7.67
N ARG A 667 -28.30 -3.73 7.57
CA ARG A 667 -27.78 -4.34 6.33
C ARG A 667 -28.40 -5.72 6.13
N TRP A 668 -28.46 -6.12 4.88
CA TRP A 668 -28.90 -7.43 4.47
C TRP A 668 -27.82 -8.11 3.64
N THR A 669 -27.66 -9.40 3.80
CA THR A 669 -26.91 -10.26 2.89
C THR A 669 -27.84 -11.35 2.41
N ILE A 670 -28.29 -11.25 1.17
CA ILE A 670 -29.27 -12.18 0.58
C ILE A 670 -28.53 -12.98 -0.49
N ASP A 671 -28.43 -14.29 -0.28
CA ASP A 671 -27.68 -15.20 -1.14
C ASP A 671 -26.26 -14.72 -1.43
N GLY A 672 -25.62 -14.16 -0.40
CA GLY A 672 -24.26 -13.64 -0.47
C GLY A 672 -24.11 -12.22 -1.05
N THR A 673 -25.21 -11.60 -1.49
CA THR A 673 -25.21 -10.23 -2.01
C THR A 673 -25.58 -9.23 -0.90
N PRO A 674 -24.76 -8.20 -0.62
CA PRO A 674 -25.04 -7.22 0.41
C PRO A 674 -25.97 -6.10 -0.09
N TYR A 675 -26.91 -5.67 0.76
CA TYR A 675 -27.82 -4.55 0.55
C TYR A 675 -27.87 -3.65 1.77
N ALA A 676 -28.00 -2.35 1.57
CA ALA A 676 -28.35 -1.42 2.64
C ALA A 676 -29.87 -1.45 2.91
N GLU A 677 -30.27 -0.93 4.03
CA GLU A 677 -31.70 -0.79 4.36
C GLU A 677 -32.42 0.09 3.34
N GLY A 678 -33.45 -0.45 2.73
CA GLY A 678 -34.23 0.19 1.68
C GLY A 678 -33.79 -0.15 0.26
N ASP A 679 -32.62 -0.79 0.09
CA ASP A 679 -32.09 -1.24 -1.21
C ASP A 679 -32.34 -2.74 -1.45
N GLN A 680 -32.78 -3.50 -0.41
CA GLN A 680 -33.08 -4.91 -0.53
C GLN A 680 -34.32 -5.14 -1.41
N PRO A 681 -34.43 -6.30 -2.07
CA PRO A 681 -35.61 -6.66 -2.85
C PRO A 681 -36.91 -6.60 -2.04
N ASP A 682 -38.04 -6.41 -2.72
CA ASP A 682 -39.36 -6.35 -2.08
C ASP A 682 -39.67 -7.64 -1.27
N GLY A 683 -40.21 -7.46 -0.08
CA GLY A 683 -40.63 -8.58 0.80
C GLY A 683 -39.62 -8.93 1.91
N TYR A 684 -38.47 -8.31 1.94
CA TYR A 684 -37.51 -8.39 3.05
C TYR A 684 -37.71 -7.17 3.95
N GLU A 685 -38.30 -7.39 5.13
CA GLU A 685 -38.56 -6.31 6.08
C GLU A 685 -38.00 -6.67 7.46
N ALA A 686 -37.45 -5.69 8.17
CA ALA A 686 -37.04 -5.83 9.56
C ALA A 686 -37.50 -4.63 10.37
N THR A 687 -38.07 -4.88 11.51
CA THR A 687 -38.51 -3.84 12.46
C THR A 687 -37.59 -3.81 13.67
N LEU A 688 -36.79 -2.74 13.81
CA LEU A 688 -35.91 -2.52 14.94
C LEU A 688 -36.74 -2.21 16.21
N THR A 689 -36.36 -2.83 17.32
CA THR A 689 -36.87 -2.46 18.64
C THR A 689 -35.70 -2.17 19.58
N LEU A 690 -35.80 -1.05 20.29
CA LEU A 690 -34.78 -0.62 21.25
C LEU A 690 -35.41 -0.41 22.64
N THR A 691 -34.70 -0.86 23.69
CA THR A 691 -35.02 -0.38 25.05
C THR A 691 -34.69 1.09 25.17
N GLY A 692 -35.59 1.85 25.78
CA GLY A 692 -35.43 3.30 25.98
C GLY A 692 -34.46 3.65 27.13
N PRO A 693 -34.18 4.96 27.28
CA PRO A 693 -33.45 5.49 28.42
C PRO A 693 -34.04 5.04 29.74
N ASP A 694 -33.26 4.96 30.80
CA ASP A 694 -33.68 4.52 32.15
C ASP A 694 -34.29 3.11 32.19
N GLY A 695 -33.99 2.26 31.20
CA GLY A 695 -34.54 0.92 31.08
C GLY A 695 -36.03 0.90 30.70
N ALA A 696 -36.53 1.93 30.04
CA ALA A 696 -37.87 1.96 29.49
C ALA A 696 -38.10 0.79 28.52
N ALA A 697 -39.36 0.28 28.48
CA ALA A 697 -39.73 -0.86 27.65
C ALA A 697 -39.30 -0.68 26.18
N ALA A 698 -38.87 -1.75 25.51
CA ALA A 698 -38.51 -1.76 24.13
C ALA A 698 -39.66 -1.26 23.23
N THR A 699 -39.34 -0.37 22.32
CA THR A 699 -40.29 0.20 21.36
C THR A 699 -39.69 0.23 19.97
N PRO A 700 -40.51 0.11 18.90
CA PRO A 700 -40.04 0.25 17.55
C PRO A 700 -39.33 1.57 17.28
N GLN A 701 -38.24 1.51 16.51
CA GLN A 701 -37.41 2.65 16.11
C GLN A 701 -37.11 2.51 14.61
N PRO A 702 -37.17 3.59 13.81
CA PRO A 702 -36.69 3.54 12.45
C PRO A 702 -35.17 3.30 12.39
N TRP A 703 -34.73 2.47 11.45
CA TRP A 703 -33.31 2.25 11.22
C TRP A 703 -32.59 3.57 10.89
N GLY A 704 -31.33 3.69 11.26
CA GLY A 704 -30.50 4.87 10.99
C GLY A 704 -30.91 6.13 11.73
N THR A 705 -31.91 6.07 12.62
CA THR A 705 -32.39 7.24 13.38
C THR A 705 -31.83 7.19 14.81
N PRO A 706 -31.15 8.26 15.28
CA PRO A 706 -30.64 8.29 16.65
C PRO A 706 -31.77 8.33 17.68
N ARG A 707 -31.66 7.51 18.68
CA ARG A 707 -32.48 7.56 19.90
C ARG A 707 -31.67 8.23 21.01
N THR A 708 -32.14 9.38 21.47
CA THR A 708 -31.49 10.21 22.48
C THR A 708 -32.05 10.00 23.89
N GLY A 709 -31.40 10.62 24.87
CA GLY A 709 -31.85 10.68 26.26
C GLY A 709 -31.32 9.55 27.15
N TYR A 710 -30.38 8.76 26.69
CA TYR A 710 -29.67 7.81 27.55
C TYR A 710 -28.60 8.53 28.37
N ALA A 711 -28.35 8.03 29.56
CA ALA A 711 -27.22 8.46 30.38
C ALA A 711 -25.95 7.66 29.98
N PRO A 712 -24.76 8.26 30.12
CA PRO A 712 -23.52 7.53 29.93
C PRO A 712 -23.40 6.30 30.83
N GLY A 713 -23.15 5.14 30.20
CA GLY A 713 -23.13 3.86 30.91
C GLY A 713 -24.46 3.12 30.92
N ASP A 714 -25.54 3.70 30.38
CA ASP A 714 -26.78 2.99 30.14
C ASP A 714 -26.57 1.78 29.20
N THR A 715 -27.46 0.81 29.38
CA THR A 715 -27.47 -0.37 28.52
C THR A 715 -28.76 -0.39 27.72
N ALA A 716 -28.63 -0.31 26.39
CA ALA A 716 -29.75 -0.52 25.47
C ALA A 716 -29.75 -1.94 24.92
N THR A 717 -30.92 -2.56 24.85
CA THR A 717 -31.09 -3.83 24.13
C THR A 717 -31.61 -3.53 22.75
N VAL A 718 -30.89 -4.03 21.77
CA VAL A 718 -31.20 -3.97 20.35
C VAL A 718 -31.77 -5.32 19.93
N ASP A 719 -32.95 -5.31 19.34
CA ASP A 719 -33.63 -6.52 18.84
C ASP A 719 -34.44 -6.20 17.59
N GLU A 720 -34.79 -7.20 16.83
CA GLU A 720 -35.59 -6.98 15.63
C GLU A 720 -36.63 -8.09 15.40
N GLU A 721 -37.66 -7.76 14.68
CA GLU A 721 -38.61 -8.72 14.10
C GLU A 721 -38.45 -8.67 12.56
N THR A 722 -38.16 -9.83 11.96
CA THR A 722 -37.85 -9.95 10.55
C THR A 722 -38.98 -10.64 9.79
N THR A 723 -39.35 -10.12 8.64
CA THR A 723 -40.30 -10.75 7.70
C THR A 723 -39.56 -11.05 6.40
N LEU A 724 -39.69 -12.25 5.90
CA LEU A 724 -39.01 -12.73 4.69
C LEU A 724 -40.03 -13.24 3.69
N PRO A 725 -39.68 -13.21 2.39
CA PRO A 725 -40.48 -13.91 1.37
C PRO A 725 -40.57 -15.42 1.60
N ASP A 726 -41.65 -16.05 1.06
CA ASP A 726 -41.80 -17.52 1.07
C ASP A 726 -40.53 -18.17 0.47
N ARG A 727 -39.98 -19.20 1.14
CA ARG A 727 -38.79 -19.98 0.78
C ARG A 727 -37.46 -19.30 1.08
N CYS A 728 -37.42 -18.17 1.73
CA CYS A 728 -36.23 -17.60 2.24
C CYS A 728 -36.13 -17.88 3.75
N GLU A 729 -34.96 -18.22 4.23
CA GLU A 729 -34.68 -18.50 5.63
C GLU A 729 -33.64 -17.53 6.18
N LEU A 730 -33.90 -16.94 7.33
CA LEU A 730 -32.92 -16.15 8.06
C LEU A 730 -31.87 -17.11 8.63
N THR A 731 -30.67 -17.08 8.11
CA THR A 731 -29.59 -17.94 8.57
C THR A 731 -28.78 -17.30 9.69
N ASP A 732 -28.77 -15.96 9.76
CA ASP A 732 -28.06 -15.23 10.80
C ASP A 732 -28.64 -13.82 10.97
N SER A 733 -28.66 -13.31 12.21
CA SER A 733 -29.00 -11.93 12.55
C SER A 733 -28.12 -11.46 13.70
N GLN A 734 -27.19 -10.57 13.40
CA GLN A 734 -26.19 -10.16 14.37
C GLN A 734 -25.75 -8.70 14.18
N VAL A 735 -25.21 -8.12 15.24
CA VAL A 735 -24.46 -6.87 15.14
C VAL A 735 -23.10 -7.16 14.49
N THR A 736 -22.82 -6.52 13.37
CA THR A 736 -21.57 -6.72 12.60
C THR A 736 -20.60 -5.57 12.71
N GLU A 737 -21.05 -4.40 13.12
CA GLU A 737 -20.19 -3.23 13.36
C GLU A 737 -20.65 -2.48 14.60
N ALA A 738 -19.68 -1.96 15.35
CA ALA A 738 -19.91 -1.04 16.48
C ALA A 738 -18.96 0.14 16.37
N ASN A 739 -19.51 1.34 16.15
CA ASN A 739 -18.76 2.59 15.98
C ASN A 739 -17.73 2.59 14.84
N GLY A 740 -18.01 1.83 13.76
CA GLY A 740 -17.13 1.68 12.62
C GLY A 740 -16.10 0.55 12.72
N ASP A 741 -16.01 -0.09 13.88
CA ASP A 741 -15.16 -1.27 14.08
C ASP A 741 -15.97 -2.56 13.88
N PRO A 742 -15.39 -3.60 13.30
CA PRO A 742 -16.05 -4.91 13.19
C PRO A 742 -16.44 -5.45 14.57
N ALA A 743 -17.67 -5.88 14.69
CA ALA A 743 -18.23 -6.46 15.91
C ALA A 743 -18.98 -7.76 15.60
N THR A 744 -19.20 -8.59 16.59
CA THR A 744 -20.05 -9.78 16.49
C THR A 744 -20.89 -9.93 17.73
N GLY A 745 -22.20 -9.98 17.58
CA GLY A 745 -23.11 -10.20 18.69
C GLY A 745 -24.51 -10.53 18.22
N ASP A 746 -25.02 -11.69 18.65
CA ASP A 746 -26.36 -12.18 18.29
C ASP A 746 -27.45 -11.27 18.87
N LEU A 747 -28.56 -11.15 18.18
CA LEU A 747 -29.74 -10.46 18.68
C LEU A 747 -30.55 -11.40 19.61
N PRO A 748 -31.13 -10.87 20.72
CA PRO A 748 -31.07 -9.48 21.17
C PRO A 748 -29.73 -9.09 21.77
N PHE A 749 -29.12 -8.02 21.24
CA PHE A 749 -27.81 -7.51 21.60
C PHE A 749 -27.91 -6.42 22.67
N ARG A 750 -26.99 -6.44 23.66
CA ARG A 750 -26.89 -5.40 24.68
C ARG A 750 -25.72 -4.47 24.42
N ALA A 751 -26.02 -3.24 24.05
CA ALA A 751 -25.06 -2.17 23.89
C ALA A 751 -24.90 -1.36 25.18
N THR A 752 -23.65 -1.15 25.60
CA THR A 752 -23.33 -0.16 26.65
C THR A 752 -23.00 1.17 26.00
N LEU A 753 -23.66 2.24 26.45
CA LEU A 753 -23.59 3.55 25.81
C LEU A 753 -22.62 4.45 26.60
N ASP A 754 -21.33 4.33 26.30
CA ASP A 754 -20.25 5.07 26.98
C ASP A 754 -19.76 6.29 26.19
N ARG A 755 -20.28 6.52 24.97
CA ARG A 755 -19.87 7.58 24.05
C ARG A 755 -21.07 8.46 23.72
N GLU A 756 -20.81 9.71 23.36
CA GLU A 756 -21.84 10.67 22.96
C GLU A 756 -22.75 10.10 21.85
N HIS A 757 -22.14 9.46 20.86
CA HIS A 757 -22.85 8.79 19.78
C HIS A 757 -22.40 7.33 19.69
N THR A 758 -23.30 6.40 19.95
CA THR A 758 -23.07 4.98 19.72
C THR A 758 -23.78 4.57 18.44
N ARG A 759 -23.05 3.96 17.52
CA ARG A 759 -23.58 3.48 16.25
C ARG A 759 -23.34 1.98 16.10
N LEU A 760 -24.38 1.23 15.81
CA LEU A 760 -24.32 -0.20 15.57
C LEU A 760 -24.86 -0.50 14.17
N THR A 761 -24.35 -1.55 13.55
CA THR A 761 -24.92 -2.08 12.32
C THR A 761 -25.39 -3.51 12.56
N VAL A 762 -26.66 -3.78 12.34
CA VAL A 762 -27.26 -5.12 12.36
C VAL A 762 -27.29 -5.67 10.93
N THR A 763 -26.75 -6.85 10.74
CA THR A 763 -26.78 -7.54 9.45
C THR A 763 -27.57 -8.83 9.55
N ASN A 764 -28.53 -8.98 8.64
CA ASN A 764 -29.26 -10.22 8.44
C ASN A 764 -28.70 -10.95 7.25
N THR A 765 -28.40 -12.22 7.44
CA THR A 765 -28.02 -13.14 6.36
C THR A 765 -29.20 -14.05 6.05
N VAL A 766 -29.62 -14.02 4.82
CA VAL A 766 -30.78 -14.78 4.32
C VAL A 766 -30.34 -15.63 3.16
N THR A 767 -30.79 -16.86 3.17
CA THR A 767 -30.62 -17.78 2.03
C THR A 767 -32.00 -18.14 1.49
N CYS A 768 -32.14 -18.06 0.19
CA CYS A 768 -33.38 -18.37 -0.50
C CYS A 768 -33.17 -19.60 -1.42
N ASP A 769 -34.09 -20.52 -1.36
CA ASP A 769 -34.08 -21.62 -2.32
C ASP A 769 -34.48 -21.09 -3.71
N GLU A 770 -33.54 -21.04 -4.62
CA GLU A 770 -33.80 -20.69 -6.01
C GLU A 770 -34.71 -21.75 -6.62
N GLU A 771 -35.87 -21.35 -7.10
CA GLU A 771 -36.65 -22.13 -8.02
C GLU A 771 -35.96 -22.12 -9.38
N GLU A 772 -35.16 -23.13 -9.67
CA GLU A 772 -34.78 -23.38 -11.06
C GLU A 772 -36.00 -23.89 -11.81
N ASP A 773 -36.92 -23.01 -12.18
CA ASP A 773 -38.12 -23.33 -12.94
C ASP A 773 -37.82 -23.71 -14.39
N SER A 774 -36.58 -23.60 -14.86
CA SER A 774 -36.18 -23.89 -16.23
C SER A 774 -34.97 -24.81 -16.31
N ALA A 775 -34.87 -25.56 -17.40
CA ALA A 775 -33.65 -26.26 -17.81
C ALA A 775 -33.09 -25.59 -19.07
N ARG A 776 -31.82 -25.77 -19.36
CA ARG A 776 -31.21 -25.26 -20.58
C ARG A 776 -30.80 -26.40 -21.50
N LEU A 777 -31.28 -26.36 -22.71
CA LEU A 777 -31.00 -27.38 -23.72
C LEU A 777 -30.27 -26.78 -24.91
N ARG A 778 -29.19 -27.44 -25.34
CA ARG A 778 -28.44 -27.10 -26.56
C ARG A 778 -28.39 -28.28 -27.48
N LEU A 779 -28.82 -28.11 -28.72
CA LEU A 779 -28.70 -29.07 -29.79
C LEU A 779 -27.53 -28.71 -30.70
N VAL A 780 -26.69 -29.68 -31.02
CA VAL A 780 -25.51 -29.49 -31.86
C VAL A 780 -25.45 -30.51 -32.96
N LYS A 781 -25.33 -30.06 -34.18
CA LYS A 781 -25.05 -30.89 -35.33
C LYS A 781 -23.57 -30.97 -35.64
N LYS A 782 -23.04 -32.15 -35.77
CA LYS A 782 -21.68 -32.36 -36.31
C LYS A 782 -21.78 -33.09 -37.64
N VAL A 783 -21.00 -32.70 -38.61
CA VAL A 783 -20.89 -33.33 -39.90
C VAL A 783 -19.42 -33.72 -40.16
N VAL A 784 -19.25 -34.94 -40.58
CA VAL A 784 -17.94 -35.52 -40.83
C VAL A 784 -17.85 -35.92 -42.29
N ASN A 785 -17.19 -35.15 -43.11
CA ASN A 785 -17.00 -35.38 -44.54
C ASN A 785 -15.63 -36.06 -44.78
N ARG A 786 -15.62 -37.39 -44.78
CA ARG A 786 -14.42 -38.22 -44.99
C ARG A 786 -14.29 -38.81 -46.35
N HIS A 787 -15.44 -38.93 -47.08
CA HIS A 787 -15.52 -39.63 -48.36
C HIS A 787 -15.91 -38.71 -49.51
N GLY A 788 -15.72 -37.39 -49.35
CA GLY A 788 -15.99 -36.41 -50.38
C GLY A 788 -17.32 -35.71 -50.29
N GLY A 789 -18.05 -35.91 -49.23
CA GLY A 789 -19.25 -35.17 -48.88
C GLY A 789 -18.90 -33.67 -48.63
N THR A 790 -19.87 -32.78 -48.90
CA THR A 790 -19.71 -31.32 -48.74
C THR A 790 -20.79 -30.70 -47.88
N ALA A 791 -21.62 -31.51 -47.19
CA ALA A 791 -22.66 -30.99 -46.36
C ALA A 791 -22.10 -30.27 -45.09
N THR A 792 -22.84 -29.30 -44.68
CA THR A 792 -22.55 -28.47 -43.50
C THR A 792 -23.60 -28.76 -42.41
N PRO A 793 -23.32 -28.45 -41.14
CA PRO A 793 -24.29 -28.66 -40.07
C PRO A 793 -25.68 -28.07 -40.35
N SER A 794 -25.76 -26.92 -41.01
CA SER A 794 -27.00 -26.21 -41.33
C SER A 794 -27.89 -26.90 -42.34
N ASP A 795 -27.42 -27.99 -42.98
CA ASP A 795 -28.22 -28.76 -43.95
C ASP A 795 -29.18 -29.74 -43.25
N TRP A 796 -29.12 -29.82 -41.93
CA TRP A 796 -30.07 -30.54 -41.07
C TRP A 796 -30.77 -29.60 -40.14
N GLN A 797 -32.08 -29.77 -40.00
CA GLN A 797 -32.87 -29.14 -38.95
C GLN A 797 -32.86 -30.05 -37.73
N LEU A 798 -32.35 -29.54 -36.59
CA LEU A 798 -32.46 -30.23 -35.31
C LEU A 798 -33.70 -29.76 -34.57
N THR A 799 -34.39 -30.66 -33.89
CA THR A 799 -35.55 -30.32 -33.05
C THR A 799 -35.52 -31.11 -31.74
N ALA A 800 -35.96 -30.49 -30.68
CA ALA A 800 -36.33 -31.12 -29.43
C ALA A 800 -37.77 -30.73 -29.14
N THR A 801 -38.62 -31.72 -28.97
CA THR A 801 -40.06 -31.52 -28.77
C THR A 801 -40.45 -32.17 -27.44
N GLY A 802 -40.99 -31.40 -26.54
CA GLY A 802 -41.38 -31.82 -25.19
C GLY A 802 -42.30 -30.78 -24.56
N PRO A 803 -42.13 -30.46 -23.27
CA PRO A 803 -42.88 -29.38 -22.64
C PRO A 803 -42.77 -28.07 -23.40
N ASP A 804 -41.62 -27.81 -23.97
CA ASP A 804 -41.35 -26.73 -24.92
C ASP A 804 -40.86 -27.31 -26.25
N GLN A 805 -40.73 -26.44 -27.24
CA GLN A 805 -40.16 -26.78 -28.53
C GLN A 805 -38.92 -25.96 -28.81
N LEU A 806 -37.78 -26.62 -29.03
CA LEU A 806 -36.52 -25.99 -29.38
C LEU A 806 -36.03 -26.58 -30.70
N GLY A 807 -35.57 -25.78 -31.62
CA GLY A 807 -35.01 -26.31 -32.85
C GLY A 807 -34.47 -25.24 -33.80
N GLY A 808 -33.54 -25.65 -34.66
CA GLY A 808 -32.90 -24.77 -35.65
C GLY A 808 -32.01 -25.51 -36.61
N PRO A 809 -31.64 -24.90 -37.77
CA PRO A 809 -30.73 -25.49 -38.75
C PRO A 809 -29.32 -25.56 -38.15
N GLY A 810 -28.76 -26.78 -38.09
CA GLY A 810 -27.42 -27.02 -37.54
C GLY A 810 -27.33 -27.06 -36.01
N GLY A 811 -28.40 -26.63 -35.31
CA GLY A 811 -28.49 -26.64 -33.84
C GLY A 811 -29.40 -25.56 -33.30
N ALA A 812 -29.60 -25.56 -31.99
CA ALA A 812 -30.37 -24.57 -31.26
C ALA A 812 -29.96 -24.55 -29.80
N VAL A 813 -30.10 -23.42 -29.11
CA VAL A 813 -29.91 -23.31 -27.68
C VAL A 813 -31.01 -22.44 -27.09
N GLY A 814 -31.55 -22.86 -25.97
CA GLY A 814 -32.60 -22.11 -25.27
C GLY A 814 -32.86 -22.63 -23.88
N GLU A 815 -33.51 -21.80 -23.08
CA GLU A 815 -34.11 -22.24 -21.83
C GLU A 815 -35.43 -22.94 -22.13
N VAL A 816 -35.65 -24.03 -21.46
CA VAL A 816 -36.80 -24.91 -21.72
C VAL A 816 -37.36 -25.39 -20.39
N ALA A 817 -38.65 -25.67 -20.33
CA ALA A 817 -39.27 -26.24 -19.13
C ALA A 817 -38.67 -27.63 -18.81
N PRO A 818 -38.49 -27.97 -17.54
CA PRO A 818 -38.05 -29.31 -17.15
C PRO A 818 -39.02 -30.38 -17.67
N GLY A 819 -38.49 -31.49 -18.15
CA GLY A 819 -39.27 -32.57 -18.70
C GLY A 819 -38.53 -33.40 -19.72
N THR A 820 -39.27 -34.32 -20.39
CA THR A 820 -38.70 -35.21 -21.42
C THR A 820 -38.85 -34.58 -22.79
N TYR A 821 -37.76 -34.56 -23.54
CA TYR A 821 -37.65 -34.01 -24.87
C TYR A 821 -37.30 -35.11 -25.86
N GLN A 822 -38.14 -35.27 -26.90
CA GLN A 822 -37.83 -36.07 -28.05
C GLN A 822 -36.91 -35.34 -28.99
N LEU A 823 -35.73 -35.87 -29.22
CA LEU A 823 -34.75 -35.31 -30.13
C LEU A 823 -34.94 -35.86 -31.53
N ALA A 824 -34.88 -35.01 -32.53
CA ALA A 824 -34.98 -35.43 -33.92
C ALA A 824 -34.12 -34.54 -34.83
N GLU A 825 -33.72 -35.12 -35.96
CA GLU A 825 -33.16 -34.36 -37.05
C GLU A 825 -33.96 -34.59 -38.35
N SER A 826 -34.00 -33.59 -39.20
CA SER A 826 -34.64 -33.72 -40.52
C SER A 826 -33.84 -34.62 -41.45
N ASP A 827 -34.50 -35.14 -42.49
CA ASP A 827 -33.82 -35.75 -43.62
C ASP A 827 -32.87 -34.71 -44.24
N GLY A 828 -31.60 -35.00 -44.18
CA GLY A 828 -30.54 -34.14 -44.75
C GLY A 828 -30.12 -34.58 -46.15
N PRO A 829 -28.97 -34.08 -46.63
CA PRO A 829 -28.44 -34.49 -47.93
C PRO A 829 -28.23 -36.01 -48.03
N GLU A 830 -28.63 -36.60 -49.18
CA GLU A 830 -28.43 -38.04 -49.40
C GLU A 830 -26.92 -38.42 -49.28
N GLY A 831 -26.67 -39.58 -48.69
CA GLY A 831 -25.32 -40.13 -48.57
C GLY A 831 -24.66 -39.95 -47.24
N TYR A 832 -25.37 -39.53 -46.21
CA TYR A 832 -24.89 -39.43 -44.83
C TYR A 832 -25.61 -40.43 -43.93
N ASP A 833 -24.90 -40.96 -42.96
CA ASP A 833 -25.46 -41.80 -41.88
C ASP A 833 -25.34 -41.03 -40.56
N ALA A 834 -26.46 -40.94 -39.85
CA ALA A 834 -26.53 -40.31 -38.53
C ALA A 834 -26.06 -41.26 -37.44
N SER A 835 -25.33 -40.72 -36.45
CA SER A 835 -25.13 -41.39 -35.15
C SER A 835 -26.41 -41.31 -34.31
N GLY A 836 -26.53 -42.11 -33.28
CA GLY A 836 -27.47 -41.80 -32.19
C GLY A 836 -27.11 -40.51 -31.49
N TRP A 837 -28.07 -39.91 -30.82
CA TRP A 837 -27.87 -38.71 -30.01
C TRP A 837 -27.00 -38.98 -28.78
N SER A 838 -26.20 -38.04 -28.41
CA SER A 838 -25.36 -38.07 -27.20
C SER A 838 -25.52 -36.77 -26.44
N CYS A 839 -26.03 -36.83 -25.21
CA CYS A 839 -26.25 -35.67 -24.37
C CYS A 839 -25.26 -35.65 -23.18
N VAL A 840 -24.72 -34.46 -22.86
CA VAL A 840 -23.79 -34.24 -21.76
C VAL A 840 -24.25 -33.00 -20.99
N GLY A 841 -24.32 -33.14 -19.68
CA GLY A 841 -24.58 -32.05 -18.75
C GLY A 841 -23.34 -31.72 -17.91
N GLU A 842 -23.44 -30.77 -16.99
CA GLU A 842 -22.34 -30.33 -16.11
C GLU A 842 -21.79 -31.48 -15.25
N ASN A 843 -22.62 -32.44 -14.88
CA ASN A 843 -22.22 -33.58 -14.03
C ASN A 843 -21.90 -34.85 -14.84
N GLY A 844 -21.71 -34.74 -16.16
CA GLY A 844 -21.39 -35.87 -17.03
C GLY A 844 -22.48 -36.25 -18.04
N PRO A 845 -22.39 -37.46 -18.67
CA PRO A 845 -23.33 -37.87 -19.68
C PRO A 845 -24.78 -37.99 -19.16
N ILE A 846 -25.72 -37.44 -19.91
CA ILE A 846 -27.15 -37.57 -19.65
C ILE A 846 -27.65 -38.72 -20.52
N PRO A 847 -28.36 -39.73 -19.95
CA PRO A 847 -28.89 -40.82 -20.72
C PRO A 847 -29.90 -40.36 -21.80
N VAL A 848 -29.71 -40.83 -23.02
CA VAL A 848 -30.69 -40.70 -24.10
C VAL A 848 -31.27 -42.09 -24.33
N THR A 849 -32.60 -42.21 -24.44
CA THR A 849 -33.27 -43.49 -24.65
C THR A 849 -33.04 -44.01 -26.07
N ASP A 850 -33.36 -45.28 -26.32
CA ASP A 850 -33.34 -45.89 -27.66
C ASP A 850 -34.35 -45.23 -28.65
N GLU A 851 -35.25 -44.40 -28.13
CA GLU A 851 -36.25 -43.64 -28.90
C GLU A 851 -35.81 -42.17 -29.04
N ASP A 852 -34.52 -41.84 -28.79
CA ASP A 852 -33.94 -40.51 -28.86
C ASP A 852 -34.58 -39.46 -27.90
N GLU A 853 -34.99 -39.91 -26.69
CA GLU A 853 -35.53 -39.03 -25.67
C GLU A 853 -34.50 -38.70 -24.59
N VAL A 854 -34.46 -37.43 -24.19
CA VAL A 854 -33.68 -36.93 -23.07
C VAL A 854 -34.57 -36.25 -22.04
N THR A 855 -34.40 -36.59 -20.77
CA THR A 855 -35.14 -35.94 -19.67
C THR A 855 -34.27 -34.95 -18.96
N LEU A 856 -34.77 -33.72 -18.80
CA LEU A 856 -34.09 -32.60 -18.13
C LEU A 856 -34.81 -32.26 -16.83
N ALA A 857 -34.09 -32.18 -15.76
CA ALA A 857 -34.58 -31.66 -14.48
C ALA A 857 -34.49 -30.10 -14.48
N ALA A 858 -35.23 -29.47 -13.59
CA ALA A 858 -35.11 -28.05 -13.32
C ALA A 858 -33.63 -27.68 -12.99
N GLY A 859 -33.15 -26.58 -13.51
CA GLY A 859 -31.76 -26.14 -13.38
C GLY A 859 -30.72 -26.88 -14.22
N GLN A 860 -31.11 -27.95 -14.88
CA GLN A 860 -30.18 -28.81 -15.60
C GLN A 860 -29.81 -28.22 -16.98
N ARG A 861 -28.50 -28.16 -17.25
CA ARG A 861 -27.95 -27.78 -18.55
C ARG A 861 -27.56 -29.04 -19.33
N ALA A 862 -28.01 -29.17 -20.56
CA ALA A 862 -27.71 -30.30 -21.43
C ALA A 862 -27.24 -29.83 -22.80
N THR A 863 -26.16 -30.44 -23.31
CA THR A 863 -25.76 -30.33 -24.71
C THR A 863 -25.94 -31.68 -25.40
N CYS A 864 -26.82 -31.75 -26.35
CA CYS A 864 -27.12 -32.95 -27.12
C CYS A 864 -26.55 -32.84 -28.53
N THR A 865 -25.71 -33.78 -28.90
CA THR A 865 -25.01 -33.80 -30.20
C THR A 865 -25.42 -35.01 -31.03
N VAL A 866 -25.70 -34.80 -32.31
CA VAL A 866 -25.84 -35.84 -33.32
C VAL A 866 -24.81 -35.61 -34.43
N THR A 867 -24.20 -36.70 -34.92
CA THR A 867 -23.11 -36.59 -35.92
C THR A 867 -23.52 -37.37 -37.17
N ASN A 868 -23.48 -36.72 -38.34
CA ASN A 868 -23.67 -37.41 -39.60
C ASN A 868 -22.34 -37.54 -40.34
N THR A 869 -22.10 -38.74 -40.86
CA THR A 869 -20.88 -39.08 -41.57
C THR A 869 -21.22 -39.48 -42.98
N ASP A 870 -20.50 -38.98 -43.97
CA ASP A 870 -20.72 -39.33 -45.36
C ASP A 870 -20.34 -40.78 -45.67
N ARG A 871 -21.15 -41.45 -46.47
CA ARG A 871 -20.97 -42.85 -46.85
C ARG A 871 -19.85 -42.98 -47.90
N GLU A 872 -19.09 -44.06 -47.78
CA GLU A 872 -18.18 -44.45 -48.84
C GLU A 872 -18.97 -44.85 -50.12
N GLY A 873 -18.81 -44.11 -51.18
CA GLY A 873 -19.47 -44.38 -52.46
C GLY A 873 -19.07 -45.77 -52.98
N PRO A 874 -19.98 -46.48 -53.72
CA PRO A 874 -19.67 -47.81 -54.17
C PRO A 874 -18.53 -47.79 -55.19
N GLY A 875 -17.40 -48.34 -54.82
CA GLY A 875 -16.28 -48.59 -55.67
C GLY A 875 -16.63 -49.68 -56.73
N PRO A 876 -16.04 -49.61 -57.90
CA PRO A 876 -16.45 -50.53 -59.00
C PRO A 876 -16.10 -52.01 -58.67
N SER A 877 -17.12 -52.86 -58.93
CA SER A 877 -17.09 -54.31 -58.79
C SER A 877 -16.01 -54.99 -59.63
N PRO A 878 -15.23 -55.94 -59.15
CA PRO A 878 -14.73 -57.03 -60.00
C PRO A 878 -15.51 -58.34 -59.74
N SER A 879 -15.81 -58.97 -60.85
CA SER A 879 -16.50 -60.28 -61.05
C SER A 879 -15.67 -61.47 -60.55
N PRO A 880 -16.26 -62.69 -60.59
CA PRO A 880 -16.25 -63.53 -59.38
C PRO A 880 -15.41 -64.84 -59.50
N THR A 881 -15.54 -65.64 -58.45
CA THR A 881 -15.43 -67.12 -58.39
C THR A 881 -14.20 -67.70 -57.66
N PRO A 882 -14.29 -68.91 -57.09
CA PRO A 882 -15.40 -69.61 -56.40
C PRO A 882 -15.15 -70.16 -54.99
N THR A 883 -16.19 -70.56 -54.41
CA THR A 883 -16.40 -71.41 -53.20
C THR A 883 -15.54 -72.72 -53.16
N PRO A 884 -15.15 -73.24 -52.01
CA PRO A 884 -16.04 -74.28 -51.42
C PRO A 884 -16.20 -74.22 -49.89
N THR A 885 -17.38 -74.66 -49.52
CA THR A 885 -17.90 -75.13 -48.25
C THR A 885 -17.21 -76.46 -47.81
N PRO A 886 -17.37 -77.12 -46.64
CA PRO A 886 -18.29 -76.85 -45.53
C PRO A 886 -17.68 -77.09 -44.09
N SER A 887 -18.48 -76.73 -43.14
CA SER A 887 -18.78 -77.21 -41.77
C SER A 887 -18.09 -78.46 -41.24
N PRO A 888 -18.15 -78.93 -39.96
CA PRO A 888 -19.23 -78.61 -38.97
C PRO A 888 -18.80 -78.52 -37.49
N THR A 889 -19.72 -77.94 -36.72
CA THR A 889 -20.29 -78.38 -35.42
C THR A 889 -19.36 -78.78 -34.23
N HIS A 890 -19.62 -78.20 -33.09
CA HIS A 890 -20.14 -78.84 -31.87
C HIS A 890 -20.39 -77.78 -30.76
N THR A 891 -21.58 -77.61 -30.44
CA THR A 891 -22.43 -77.82 -29.26
C THR A 891 -21.72 -78.06 -27.96
N HIS A 892 -22.02 -77.30 -26.94
CA HIS A 892 -22.67 -77.63 -25.68
C HIS A 892 -22.69 -76.45 -24.67
N GLY A 893 -23.90 -75.99 -24.30
CA GLY A 893 -24.08 -75.42 -22.97
C GLY A 893 -24.54 -76.55 -21.99
N PRO A 894 -25.05 -76.30 -20.83
CA PRO A 894 -25.56 -75.12 -20.14
C PRO A 894 -25.17 -75.00 -18.65
N GLY A 895 -25.46 -73.88 -18.01
CA GLY A 895 -25.57 -73.50 -16.64
C GLY A 895 -25.60 -74.56 -15.48
N PRO A 896 -25.82 -74.19 -14.23
CA PRO A 896 -26.50 -73.08 -13.61
C PRO A 896 -25.78 -72.47 -12.34
N GLY A 897 -26.31 -71.36 -11.80
CA GLY A 897 -25.93 -70.81 -10.50
C GLY A 897 -26.30 -71.69 -9.29
N PRO A 898 -26.17 -71.27 -8.05
CA PRO A 898 -26.69 -70.02 -7.44
C PRO A 898 -25.79 -69.39 -6.33
N GLY A 899 -26.17 -68.15 -5.83
CA GLY A 899 -25.57 -67.42 -4.73
C GLY A 899 -25.72 -68.10 -3.34
N PRO A 900 -25.55 -67.50 -2.20
CA PRO A 900 -25.64 -66.08 -1.77
C PRO A 900 -24.54 -65.56 -0.78
N GLY A 901 -24.61 -64.27 -0.44
CA GLY A 901 -23.81 -63.47 0.47
C GLY A 901 -23.46 -64.03 1.87
N PRO A 902 -22.94 -63.30 2.79
CA PRO A 902 -23.09 -61.87 3.17
C PRO A 902 -21.81 -61.10 3.54
N GLY A 903 -21.96 -59.77 3.76
CA GLY A 903 -20.90 -58.88 4.28
C GLY A 903 -20.48 -59.14 5.75
N PRO A 904 -19.58 -58.39 6.34
CA PRO A 904 -19.61 -56.96 6.60
C PRO A 904 -18.22 -56.23 6.52
N GLY A 905 -18.27 -54.87 6.60
CA GLY A 905 -17.17 -53.91 6.59
C GLY A 905 -16.24 -53.95 7.80
N PRO A 906 -15.52 -52.94 8.19
CA PRO A 906 -15.06 -51.70 7.54
C PRO A 906 -13.56 -51.41 7.67
N GLY A 907 -13.08 -50.34 7.04
CA GLY A 907 -11.94 -49.48 7.43
C GLY A 907 -10.64 -49.76 6.78
N PRO A 908 -9.58 -48.99 7.04
CA PRO A 908 -9.46 -47.61 6.56
C PRO A 908 -8.46 -47.51 5.39
N GLY A 909 -8.51 -46.35 4.74
CA GLY A 909 -7.63 -46.05 3.61
C GLY A 909 -6.16 -45.83 3.96
N PRO A 910 -5.29 -45.98 3.02
CA PRO A 910 -3.97 -45.37 3.15
C PRO A 910 -3.76 -44.26 2.13
N GLY A 911 -3.01 -43.25 2.64
CA GLY A 911 -2.61 -42.07 1.93
C GLY A 911 -1.71 -42.34 0.72
N GLY A 912 -1.85 -41.48 -0.25
CA GLY A 912 -0.94 -41.35 -1.37
C GLY A 912 0.33 -40.64 -0.96
N GLU A 913 1.43 -41.26 -1.19
CA GLU A 913 2.77 -40.74 -1.04
C GLU A 913 3.05 -39.65 -2.08
N LEU A 914 3.58 -38.52 -1.60
CA LEU A 914 4.28 -37.54 -2.43
C LEU A 914 5.74 -37.97 -2.63
N PRO A 915 6.34 -37.76 -3.79
CA PRO A 915 7.72 -38.14 -4.03
C PRO A 915 8.70 -37.27 -3.25
N ASP A 916 9.59 -37.91 -2.58
CA ASP A 916 10.73 -37.45 -1.81
C ASP A 916 11.77 -36.79 -2.74
N THR A 917 12.07 -35.53 -2.52
CA THR A 917 13.27 -34.88 -3.05
C THR A 917 14.26 -34.74 -1.90
N GLY A 918 15.25 -35.62 -1.93
CA GLY A 918 16.24 -35.81 -0.89
C GLY A 918 17.02 -34.56 -0.49
N GLY A 919 16.91 -34.26 0.80
CA GLY A 919 17.89 -33.47 1.53
C GLY A 919 18.40 -34.35 2.70
N PRO A 920 19.60 -34.13 3.21
CA PRO A 920 20.26 -35.07 4.12
C PRO A 920 19.55 -35.18 5.45
N GLY A 921 19.51 -36.42 5.95
CA GLY A 921 18.62 -36.84 7.02
C GLY A 921 18.80 -36.17 8.39
N ALA A 922 17.67 -36.09 9.06
CA ALA A 922 17.44 -35.48 10.37
C ALA A 922 18.19 -36.15 11.57
N THR A 923 19.12 -37.02 11.34
CA THR A 923 19.85 -37.68 12.42
C THR A 923 21.17 -37.00 12.82
N GLU A 924 21.70 -36.10 12.01
CA GLU A 924 22.92 -35.36 12.40
C GLU A 924 22.65 -34.06 13.17
N LEU A 925 21.43 -33.49 13.08
CA LEU A 925 21.06 -32.27 13.83
C LEU A 925 20.75 -32.49 15.31
N LEU A 926 20.46 -33.77 15.72
CA LEU A 926 20.18 -34.04 17.12
C LEU A 926 21.48 -34.17 17.95
N ALA A 927 22.62 -34.48 17.32
CA ALA A 927 23.91 -34.57 17.98
C ALA A 927 24.55 -33.19 18.25
N LEU A 928 24.23 -32.18 17.43
CA LEU A 928 24.72 -30.81 17.66
C LEU A 928 23.92 -30.05 18.73
N ALA A 929 22.61 -30.34 18.89
CA ALA A 929 21.78 -29.69 19.90
C ALA A 929 22.13 -30.09 21.32
N VAL A 930 22.60 -31.33 21.54
CA VAL A 930 23.04 -31.82 22.87
C VAL A 930 24.43 -31.28 23.24
N GLY A 931 25.29 -30.99 22.25
CA GLY A 931 26.60 -30.38 22.47
C GLY A 931 26.57 -28.91 22.91
N LEU A 932 25.62 -28.13 22.39
CA LEU A 932 25.47 -26.70 22.69
C LEU A 932 24.83 -26.44 24.08
N THR A 933 23.93 -27.30 24.53
CA THR A 933 23.34 -27.19 25.88
C THR A 933 24.32 -27.54 27.01
N ALA A 934 25.28 -28.40 26.76
CA ALA A 934 26.34 -28.74 27.75
C ALA A 934 27.40 -27.62 27.84
N ALA A 935 27.70 -26.91 26.74
CA ALA A 935 28.63 -25.78 26.75
C ALA A 935 28.03 -24.52 27.39
N GLY A 936 26.71 -24.28 27.25
CA GLY A 936 26.00 -23.18 27.90
C GLY A 936 25.92 -23.30 29.42
N ALA A 937 25.76 -24.50 29.95
CA ALA A 937 25.70 -24.76 31.39
C ALA A 937 27.08 -24.61 32.08
N LEU A 938 28.19 -24.86 31.39
CA LEU A 938 29.55 -24.65 31.93
C LEU A 938 29.97 -23.19 31.95
N ALA A 939 29.49 -22.37 30.98
CA ALA A 939 29.76 -20.92 30.93
C ALA A 939 29.04 -20.16 32.07
N ALA A 940 27.83 -20.59 32.44
CA ALA A 940 27.08 -19.99 33.54
C ALA A 940 27.63 -20.29 34.92
N LEU A 941 28.34 -21.40 35.10
CA LEU A 941 28.98 -21.79 36.37
C LEU A 941 30.34 -21.06 36.60
N VAL A 942 31.06 -20.66 35.54
CA VAL A 942 32.34 -19.93 35.64
C VAL A 942 32.12 -18.44 35.90
N THR A 943 31.03 -17.86 35.43
CA THR A 943 30.70 -16.44 35.69
C THR A 943 30.07 -16.23 37.06
N GLY A 944 29.38 -17.21 37.65
CA GLY A 944 28.81 -17.13 39.00
C GLY A 944 29.86 -17.14 40.11
N ALA A 945 31.01 -17.79 39.87
CA ALA A 945 32.10 -17.88 40.84
C ALA A 945 33.02 -16.63 40.93
N ARG A 946 33.02 -15.76 39.90
CA ARG A 946 33.81 -14.51 39.92
C ARG A 946 33.13 -13.30 40.56
N ARG A 947 31.85 -13.37 40.88
CA ARG A 947 31.13 -12.25 41.53
C ARG A 947 31.07 -12.37 43.05
N ARG A 948 31.52 -13.43 43.65
CA ARG A 948 31.52 -13.58 45.12
C ARG A 948 32.86 -13.25 45.82
N PHE A 949 33.88 -12.77 45.11
CA PHE A 949 35.20 -12.44 45.67
C PHE A 949 35.60 -10.97 45.60
N ARG A 950 34.67 -10.01 45.34
CA ARG A 950 35.01 -8.61 45.23
C ARG A 950 34.34 -7.69 46.27
N ASP A 951 33.63 -8.24 47.21
CA ASP A 951 33.06 -7.47 48.34
C ASP A 951 33.62 -7.94 49.71
N ARG A 952 34.90 -7.78 49.91
CA ARG A 952 35.55 -7.69 51.23
C ARG A 952 36.94 -7.14 51.07
N ASN A 953 37.02 -5.81 51.03
CA ASN A 953 38.13 -5.04 51.59
C ASN A 953 37.77 -3.54 51.39
N GLY A 954 37.14 -2.98 52.38
CA GLY A 954 37.09 -1.54 52.58
C GLY A 954 38.33 -1.09 53.30
N PRO A 955 38.91 0.06 52.92
CA PRO A 955 40.11 0.54 53.59
C PRO A 955 39.73 1.31 54.85
N ALA A 956 40.48 1.09 55.89
CA ALA A 956 40.53 1.91 57.05
C ALA A 956 41.50 3.10 56.78
N THR A 957 40.95 4.27 57.02
CA THR A 957 41.56 5.53 57.50
C THR A 957 43.06 5.78 57.31
N GLY A 958 43.35 6.91 56.74
CA GLY A 958 44.55 7.72 56.79
C GLY A 958 44.41 8.86 55.85
#